data_0e28b89fb44bfe9d9d7dcc17398bc7e4
#
_entry.id   0e28b89fb44bfe9d9d7dcc17398bc7e4
#
_cell.length_a   1.000
_cell.length_b   1.000
_cell.length_c   1.000
_cell.angle_alpha   90.00
_cell.angle_beta   90.00
_cell.angle_gamma   90.00
#
_symmetry.space_group_name_H-M   'P 1'
#
loop_
_entity.id
_entity.type
_entity.pdbx_description
1 polymer ?
#
loop_
_entity_poly.entity_id
_entity_poly.type
_entity_poly.pdbx_seq_one_letter_code
_entity_poly.pdbx_strand_id
1 'polypeptide(L)'
;MLKTVFNPRIHSGKKMKKAIVVVILFLLYSTFLLAQVDTAWVQRYNGPGNSTDAAYALAVDGAGNVYVTGRSWGSGGSAGTGYDYATIKYTPTGDTLWVRRYNGPGNDYDYALALAVDGTGNVYVTGWSEGSGTGDDYATIKYNSDGDTLWLRRYNGPGNGTDQAKAIAVDGTGNVYVTGRSKGSGTGYDYATIKYTPTGDTLWLRRYNGPGNDYDYALALAVDGTGNVYVTGWSEGSGTGDDYATIKYTPTGDTTGLGWVRRYNAPGNVDDDAQAIAVDGTGNVYVTGWSKGFGTDRDYVTIKYTPAGDTLWVRRYNGPVNGRDQAHALAVDGTGNVFVTGYSAGSGTSYDYATIKYTPDGDTAVANGGWVQRYNGPGNSADQANALAVDGTGNVYVTGNSAGSGPTGYDYATIKYNSAGDALWVIRYNAGDGGDYAYALAVDGTGNVYVTGESLTASTDYDYATIKYVQAGITGDFNGDGYVDAADLQLLGDHWHFVDTDPGWDPIYDLVPDGIIDAADLQVFGDHWHEGTPPTPLLVKVKDGKGPNENAGIVFDLDATTSGNQNLTSIPSQPVGTMIRLDVYCTGVNNLDTYEFEVIYNPTELTYVTSTPTNPITFEGNILESNGGTAVGWMVDTSTPGVLSLAYTLTGTDPAQAPEGEGLIADIVFQALVNTYGTLSFGDVYYYDSYGVVDLITDTGTATLPVELSSFTAAYNTVSGFVSLFWETASETDVNGFNIYRNTEDSLGEADKINIDLIAGSGTTTETTEYSFTDETADPYYTTYYYWLQVINFSGTNDEFGPYKYIPVDVNHDGELGIITSTLSPCYPNPARIGNEIKFNFRAGGLEGTARNVELKVYNILGKLVAEVVNGERLVNDYTETWTPDNLSNGVYFYQLKTENYSEVKKMMIQ
;
A
#
# COMPACT_ATOMS: atom_id res chain seq x y z
N MET A 1 37.02 21.30 1.01
CA MET A 1 37.64 21.43 -0.30
C MET A 1 36.55 21.48 -1.37
N LEU A 2 35.83 22.58 -1.45
CA LEU A 2 34.80 22.82 -2.50
C LEU A 2 34.76 24.31 -2.79
N LYS A 3 35.87 24.81 -3.35
CA LYS A 3 36.01 26.14 -3.91
C LYS A 3 37.00 26.08 -5.05
N THR A 4 36.56 25.72 -6.20
CA THR A 4 37.13 26.03 -7.50
C THR A 4 36.43 25.16 -8.52
N VAL A 5 35.46 25.70 -9.17
CA VAL A 5 35.02 25.57 -10.55
C VAL A 5 33.61 26.15 -10.66
N PHE A 6 33.49 27.47 -10.72
CA PHE A 6 32.41 28.13 -11.43
C PHE A 6 32.88 29.50 -11.89
N ASN A 7 33.27 29.58 -13.12
CA ASN A 7 33.49 30.85 -13.82
C ASN A 7 32.14 31.28 -14.45
N PRO A 8 31.60 32.45 -14.13
CA PRO A 8 30.30 32.87 -14.60
C PRO A 8 30.40 33.63 -15.91
N ARG A 9 30.21 32.98 -17.00
CA ARG A 9 29.77 33.60 -18.27
C ARG A 9 28.99 32.58 -19.07
N ILE A 10 27.66 32.65 -19.01
CA ILE A 10 26.75 32.33 -20.12
C ILE A 10 25.36 32.88 -19.81
N HIS A 11 24.78 33.50 -20.84
CA HIS A 11 23.52 34.20 -20.96
C HIS A 11 22.25 33.50 -20.53
N SER A 12 21.36 34.31 -19.99
CA SER A 12 19.86 34.27 -19.98
C SER A 12 19.14 33.06 -20.56
N GLY A 13 18.36 32.34 -19.71
CA GLY A 13 17.37 31.41 -20.18
C GLY A 13 16.34 31.05 -19.12
N LYS A 14 15.12 31.55 -19.24
CA LYS A 14 13.93 31.29 -18.41
C LYS A 14 13.57 29.79 -18.20
N LYS A 15 14.31 28.87 -18.82
CA LYS A 15 14.09 27.41 -18.69
C LYS A 15 14.80 26.76 -17.49
N MET A 16 15.84 27.38 -16.94
CA MET A 16 16.59 26.80 -15.81
C MET A 16 15.91 27.00 -14.45
N LYS A 17 15.07 28.04 -14.30
CA LYS A 17 14.32 28.25 -13.05
C LYS A 17 13.17 27.26 -12.83
N LYS A 18 12.60 26.69 -13.90
CA LYS A 18 11.57 25.65 -13.78
C LYS A 18 12.15 24.27 -13.41
N ALA A 19 13.36 23.96 -13.87
CA ALA A 19 14.02 22.71 -13.54
C ALA A 19 14.49 22.67 -12.06
N ILE A 20 14.97 23.79 -11.53
CA ILE A 20 15.42 23.89 -10.13
C ILE A 20 14.23 23.88 -9.16
N VAL A 21 13.10 24.48 -9.50
CA VAL A 21 11.87 24.44 -8.68
C VAL A 21 11.24 23.05 -8.72
N VAL A 22 11.28 22.34 -9.84
CA VAL A 22 10.80 20.96 -9.93
C VAL A 22 11.72 19.99 -9.15
N VAL A 23 13.03 20.18 -9.18
CA VAL A 23 13.98 19.36 -8.40
C VAL A 23 13.87 19.66 -6.89
N ILE A 24 13.62 20.93 -6.49
CA ILE A 24 13.40 21.30 -5.08
C ILE A 24 12.00 20.83 -4.60
N LEU A 25 10.98 20.86 -5.45
CA LEU A 25 9.68 20.25 -5.15
C LEU A 25 9.74 18.73 -5.09
N PHE A 26 10.56 18.06 -5.91
CA PHE A 26 10.81 16.62 -5.77
C PHE A 26 11.67 16.26 -4.55
N LEU A 27 12.50 17.15 -4.06
CA LEU A 27 13.28 16.97 -2.83
C LEU A 27 12.50 17.37 -1.56
N LEU A 28 11.37 18.06 -1.67
CA LEU A 28 10.48 18.40 -0.56
C LEU A 28 9.25 17.47 -0.46
N TYR A 29 9.02 16.60 -1.46
CA TYR A 29 7.94 15.61 -1.46
C TYR A 29 8.41 14.20 -1.07
N SER A 30 9.64 14.03 -0.59
CA SER A 30 10.18 12.75 -0.15
C SER A 30 10.53 12.71 1.34
N THR A 31 9.76 13.38 2.17
CA THR A 31 9.63 12.97 3.58
C THR A 31 8.27 12.33 3.79
N PHE A 32 7.96 11.30 3.03
CA PHE A 32 7.16 10.23 3.61
C PHE A 32 7.99 9.69 4.78
N LEU A 33 7.45 9.69 5.98
CA LEU A 33 7.93 8.81 7.04
C LEU A 33 7.77 7.39 6.48
N LEU A 34 8.81 6.88 5.83
CA LEU A 34 8.95 5.46 5.63
C LEU A 34 8.95 4.84 7.01
N ALA A 35 8.10 3.87 7.27
CA ALA A 35 8.11 3.10 8.48
C ALA A 35 9.58 2.76 8.79
N GLN A 36 10.10 3.29 9.90
CA GLN A 36 11.52 3.18 10.18
C GLN A 36 11.81 1.74 10.54
N VAL A 37 12.55 1.05 9.70
CA VAL A 37 13.08 -0.28 9.97
C VAL A 37 14.46 -0.14 10.58
N ASP A 38 14.67 -0.71 11.73
CA ASP A 38 15.94 -0.66 12.45
C ASP A 38 16.63 -2.03 12.47
N THR A 39 17.95 -2.00 12.44
CA THR A 39 18.75 -3.21 12.64
C THR A 39 18.86 -3.48 14.13
N ALA A 40 18.12 -4.50 14.61
CA ALA A 40 18.17 -4.88 16.01
C ALA A 40 19.52 -5.51 16.38
N TRP A 41 20.00 -6.40 15.53
CA TRP A 41 21.31 -7.03 15.70
C TRP A 41 21.85 -7.60 14.39
N VAL A 42 23.17 -7.75 14.33
CA VAL A 42 23.91 -8.47 13.29
C VAL A 42 24.81 -9.48 13.97
N GLN A 43 24.66 -10.75 13.63
CA GLN A 43 25.52 -11.82 14.10
C GLN A 43 26.34 -12.38 12.96
N ARG A 44 27.64 -12.49 13.19
CA ARG A 44 28.60 -13.08 12.26
C ARG A 44 29.15 -14.39 12.84
N TYR A 45 29.37 -15.35 11.97
CA TYR A 45 30.05 -16.56 12.36
C TYR A 45 31.18 -16.85 11.38
N ASN A 46 32.39 -16.89 11.91
CA ASN A 46 33.60 -17.33 11.24
C ASN A 46 34.01 -18.70 11.79
N GLY A 47 34.02 -19.68 10.94
CA GLY A 47 34.34 -21.03 11.34
C GLY A 47 35.81 -21.21 11.76
N PRO A 48 36.14 -22.38 12.32
CA PRO A 48 37.48 -22.65 12.87
C PRO A 48 38.60 -22.66 11.84
N GLY A 49 38.28 -22.75 10.58
CA GLY A 49 39.26 -22.69 9.49
C GLY A 49 39.64 -21.28 9.05
N ASN A 50 38.94 -20.26 9.53
CA ASN A 50 39.14 -18.84 9.21
C ASN A 50 39.22 -18.61 7.67
N SER A 51 38.26 -19.18 6.94
CA SER A 51 38.09 -19.06 5.51
C SER A 51 36.60 -18.96 5.19
N THR A 52 36.20 -19.19 3.95
CA THR A 52 34.80 -18.98 3.52
C THR A 52 33.78 -19.80 4.30
N ASP A 53 32.81 -19.13 4.86
CA ASP A 53 31.63 -19.66 5.51
C ASP A 53 30.37 -19.04 4.86
N ALA A 54 29.34 -19.85 4.57
CA ALA A 54 28.13 -19.39 3.89
C ALA A 54 26.87 -20.02 4.49
N ALA A 55 25.96 -19.18 4.97
CA ALA A 55 24.62 -19.60 5.47
C ALA A 55 23.64 -19.68 4.30
N TYR A 56 22.98 -20.82 4.14
CA TYR A 56 22.05 -21.04 3.02
C TYR A 56 20.57 -21.10 3.42
N ALA A 57 20.28 -21.39 4.66
CA ALA A 57 18.91 -21.53 5.13
C ALA A 57 18.73 -20.95 6.53
N LEU A 58 17.54 -20.43 6.78
CA LEU A 58 17.13 -19.81 8.03
C LEU A 58 15.69 -20.18 8.36
N ALA A 59 15.38 -20.38 9.65
CA ALA A 59 14.03 -20.46 10.18
C ALA A 59 13.94 -19.79 11.54
N VAL A 60 12.72 -19.41 11.94
CA VAL A 60 12.41 -18.78 13.23
C VAL A 60 11.33 -19.63 13.90
N ASP A 61 11.47 -19.93 15.19
CA ASP A 61 10.43 -20.62 15.96
C ASP A 61 9.43 -19.62 16.57
N GLY A 62 8.32 -20.13 17.12
CA GLY A 62 7.28 -19.32 17.74
C GLY A 62 7.73 -18.53 18.99
N ALA A 63 8.91 -18.81 19.53
CA ALA A 63 9.54 -18.06 20.62
C ALA A 63 10.54 -16.98 20.10
N GLY A 64 10.65 -16.83 18.77
CA GLY A 64 11.58 -15.89 18.14
C GLY A 64 13.04 -16.34 18.10
N ASN A 65 13.35 -17.61 18.45
CA ASN A 65 14.72 -18.11 18.29
C ASN A 65 15.01 -18.32 16.80
N VAL A 66 16.22 -18.00 16.38
CA VAL A 66 16.66 -18.02 14.99
C VAL A 66 17.62 -19.18 14.77
N TYR A 67 17.34 -19.99 13.78
CA TYR A 67 18.14 -21.12 13.37
C TYR A 67 18.71 -20.89 11.98
N VAL A 68 20.03 -21.07 11.84
CA VAL A 68 20.74 -20.83 10.59
C VAL A 68 21.62 -22.02 10.29
N THR A 69 21.69 -22.43 9.03
CA THR A 69 22.58 -23.51 8.59
C THR A 69 23.25 -23.23 7.25
N GLY A 70 24.39 -23.85 7.04
CA GLY A 70 25.14 -23.75 5.80
C GLY A 70 26.44 -24.55 5.85
N ARG A 71 27.41 -24.08 5.10
CA ARG A 71 28.75 -24.65 5.05
C ARG A 71 29.74 -23.75 5.81
N SER A 72 30.70 -24.40 6.48
CA SER A 72 31.75 -23.65 7.18
C SER A 72 33.08 -24.38 7.07
N TRP A 73 34.14 -23.67 6.71
CA TRP A 73 35.46 -24.25 6.52
C TRP A 73 35.99 -24.84 7.82
N GLY A 74 36.46 -26.11 7.73
CA GLY A 74 36.97 -26.87 8.86
C GLY A 74 38.39 -26.44 9.28
N SER A 75 38.83 -26.82 10.49
CA SER A 75 40.20 -26.57 10.97
C SER A 75 41.20 -27.52 10.33
N GLY A 76 42.41 -27.03 9.96
CA GLY A 76 43.54 -27.87 9.49
C GLY A 76 44.18 -27.46 8.17
N GLY A 77 43.83 -26.34 7.60
CA GLY A 77 44.38 -25.84 6.32
C GLY A 77 44.12 -26.78 5.14
N SER A 78 44.99 -26.84 4.18
CA SER A 78 44.89 -27.71 2.99
C SER A 78 44.96 -29.23 3.25
N ALA A 79 45.17 -29.66 4.50
CA ALA A 79 45.08 -31.03 4.97
C ALA A 79 43.89 -31.23 5.92
N GLY A 80 42.96 -30.25 5.97
CA GLY A 80 41.83 -30.24 6.88
C GLY A 80 40.58 -30.95 6.34
N THR A 81 39.49 -30.75 7.03
CA THR A 81 38.21 -31.43 6.81
C THR A 81 37.38 -30.85 5.66
N GLY A 82 37.87 -29.89 4.88
CA GLY A 82 37.06 -29.19 3.87
C GLY A 82 35.99 -28.31 4.50
N TYR A 83 34.82 -28.24 3.88
CA TYR A 83 33.64 -27.61 4.45
C TYR A 83 32.84 -28.60 5.28
N ASP A 84 32.45 -28.20 6.48
CA ASP A 84 31.54 -28.97 7.33
C ASP A 84 30.17 -28.27 7.36
N TYR A 85 29.09 -28.98 7.68
CA TYR A 85 27.84 -28.33 8.09
C TYR A 85 28.12 -27.47 9.32
N ALA A 86 27.55 -26.27 9.36
CA ALA A 86 27.47 -25.47 10.57
C ALA A 86 26.03 -25.02 10.78
N THR A 87 25.46 -25.39 11.93
CA THR A 87 24.11 -25.01 12.35
C THR A 87 24.19 -24.24 13.64
N ILE A 88 23.54 -23.10 13.71
CA ILE A 88 23.60 -22.15 14.81
C ILE A 88 22.19 -21.81 15.24
N LYS A 89 21.99 -21.72 16.57
CA LYS A 89 20.78 -21.19 17.18
C LYS A 89 21.12 -19.90 17.91
N TYR A 90 20.33 -18.86 17.63
CA TYR A 90 20.38 -17.57 18.33
C TYR A 90 19.10 -17.36 19.13
N THR A 91 19.18 -16.61 20.21
CA THR A 91 18.02 -16.07 20.95
C THR A 91 17.31 -14.99 20.11
N PRO A 92 16.11 -14.52 20.50
CA PRO A 92 15.47 -13.36 19.90
C PRO A 92 16.33 -12.07 19.96
N THR A 93 17.23 -11.99 20.97
CA THR A 93 18.16 -10.87 21.17
C THR A 93 19.50 -11.01 20.41
N GLY A 94 19.68 -12.12 19.68
CA GLY A 94 20.87 -12.38 18.88
C GLY A 94 21.99 -13.15 19.60
N ASP A 95 21.82 -13.50 20.87
CA ASP A 95 22.84 -14.26 21.59
C ASP A 95 22.92 -15.69 21.07
N THR A 96 24.14 -16.21 20.86
CA THR A 96 24.35 -17.58 20.40
C THR A 96 24.05 -18.57 21.51
N LEU A 97 23.04 -19.41 21.35
CA LEU A 97 22.73 -20.48 22.30
C LEU A 97 23.60 -21.70 22.09
N TRP A 98 23.77 -22.11 20.84
CA TRP A 98 24.63 -23.22 20.49
C TRP A 98 25.08 -23.15 19.02
N VAL A 99 26.22 -23.83 18.75
CA VAL A 99 26.74 -24.09 17.39
C VAL A 99 26.97 -25.61 17.28
N ARG A 100 26.51 -26.22 16.19
CA ARG A 100 26.75 -27.63 15.88
C ARG A 100 27.40 -27.74 14.51
N ARG A 101 28.48 -28.52 14.47
CA ARG A 101 29.18 -28.85 13.24
C ARG A 101 29.02 -30.35 12.95
N TYR A 102 28.92 -30.65 11.67
CA TYR A 102 28.96 -32.05 11.24
C TYR A 102 29.96 -32.19 10.07
N ASN A 103 30.94 -33.07 10.29
CA ASN A 103 31.90 -33.50 9.30
C ASN A 103 31.60 -34.97 8.95
N GLY A 104 31.38 -35.22 7.69
CA GLY A 104 31.04 -36.57 7.17
C GLY A 104 32.19 -37.53 7.18
N PRO A 105 31.90 -38.80 6.87
CA PRO A 105 32.94 -39.85 6.90
C PRO A 105 33.98 -39.77 5.79
N GLY A 106 33.73 -38.95 4.76
CA GLY A 106 34.72 -38.64 3.72
C GLY A 106 35.81 -37.69 4.19
N ASN A 107 35.54 -36.94 5.26
CA ASN A 107 36.41 -35.92 5.80
C ASN A 107 36.82 -34.88 4.76
N ASP A 108 35.88 -34.47 3.92
CA ASP A 108 36.04 -33.50 2.83
C ASP A 108 34.87 -32.52 2.83
N TYR A 109 34.19 -32.32 1.72
CA TYR A 109 33.13 -31.29 1.62
C TYR A 109 31.78 -31.79 2.12
N ASP A 110 31.18 -31.01 3.03
CA ASP A 110 29.85 -31.20 3.57
C ASP A 110 29.06 -29.87 3.53
N TYR A 111 27.91 -29.87 2.89
CA TYR A 111 27.11 -28.66 2.68
C TYR A 111 25.68 -28.84 3.19
N ALA A 112 25.32 -28.18 4.26
CA ALA A 112 23.92 -28.05 4.66
C ALA A 112 23.23 -27.02 3.76
N LEU A 113 22.11 -27.41 3.16
CA LEU A 113 21.41 -26.58 2.16
C LEU A 113 20.00 -26.14 2.59
N ALA A 114 19.39 -26.88 3.49
CA ALA A 114 18.03 -26.59 3.95
C ALA A 114 17.84 -26.98 5.43
N LEU A 115 16.99 -26.24 6.12
CA LEU A 115 16.58 -26.55 7.47
C LEU A 115 15.07 -26.35 7.67
N ALA A 116 14.50 -27.06 8.66
CA ALA A 116 13.15 -26.88 9.14
C ALA A 116 13.14 -26.99 10.67
N VAL A 117 12.18 -26.36 11.32
CA VAL A 117 11.98 -26.38 12.77
C VAL A 117 10.56 -26.83 13.06
N ASP A 118 10.39 -27.77 14.01
CA ASP A 118 9.05 -28.20 14.43
C ASP A 118 8.54 -27.33 15.61
N GLY A 119 7.25 -27.45 15.91
CA GLY A 119 6.59 -26.67 16.99
C GLY A 119 7.13 -26.95 18.41
N THR A 120 8.03 -27.94 18.58
CA THR A 120 8.71 -28.21 19.84
C THR A 120 10.17 -27.74 19.85
N GLY A 121 10.60 -27.03 18.82
CA GLY A 121 11.94 -26.47 18.67
C GLY A 121 13.00 -27.48 18.25
N ASN A 122 12.64 -28.70 17.78
CA ASN A 122 13.63 -29.55 17.14
C ASN A 122 14.00 -29.02 15.75
N VAL A 123 15.28 -29.15 15.43
CA VAL A 123 15.86 -28.62 14.18
C VAL A 123 16.23 -29.78 13.27
N TYR A 124 15.81 -29.72 12.05
CA TYR A 124 16.10 -30.69 11.00
C TYR A 124 16.95 -30.02 9.91
N VAL A 125 18.09 -30.56 9.61
CA VAL A 125 19.04 -30.04 8.65
C VAL A 125 19.35 -31.10 7.61
N THR A 126 19.36 -30.71 6.33
CA THR A 126 19.73 -31.60 5.25
C THR A 126 20.64 -30.92 4.21
N GLY A 127 21.30 -31.73 3.47
CA GLY A 127 22.18 -31.35 2.38
C GLY A 127 22.96 -32.57 1.88
N TRP A 128 24.20 -32.37 1.53
CA TRP A 128 25.07 -33.47 1.08
C TRP A 128 26.38 -33.49 1.84
N SER A 129 26.92 -34.64 1.94
CA SER A 129 28.17 -34.90 2.68
C SER A 129 28.94 -35.98 2.00
N GLU A 130 30.24 -35.77 1.81
CA GLU A 130 31.09 -36.76 1.17
C GLU A 130 31.15 -38.05 1.96
N GLY A 131 30.97 -39.16 1.24
CA GLY A 131 30.99 -40.48 1.80
C GLY A 131 32.38 -41.13 1.72
N SER A 132 32.68 -42.08 2.58
CA SER A 132 33.93 -42.84 2.52
C SER A 132 33.91 -43.78 1.32
N GLY A 133 34.29 -43.29 0.13
CA GLY A 133 34.35 -44.05 -1.12
C GLY A 133 33.06 -44.14 -1.90
N THR A 134 32.09 -43.25 -1.62
CA THR A 134 30.74 -43.25 -2.24
C THR A 134 30.41 -41.93 -3.01
N GLY A 135 31.31 -40.96 -2.98
CA GLY A 135 30.96 -39.59 -3.42
C GLY A 135 30.04 -38.89 -2.42
N ASP A 136 29.31 -37.87 -2.85
CA ASP A 136 28.41 -37.14 -1.98
C ASP A 136 27.16 -38.01 -1.66
N ASP A 137 26.75 -38.09 -0.42
CA ASP A 137 25.53 -38.76 0.03
C ASP A 137 24.61 -37.72 0.67
N TYR A 138 23.30 -37.91 0.64
CA TYR A 138 22.40 -37.12 1.50
C TYR A 138 22.84 -37.29 2.95
N ALA A 139 22.87 -36.21 3.70
CA ALA A 139 23.01 -36.25 5.15
C ALA A 139 21.89 -35.43 5.79
N THR A 140 21.05 -36.08 6.60
CA THR A 140 19.94 -35.44 7.30
C THR A 140 20.12 -35.64 8.79
N ILE A 141 20.08 -34.55 9.55
CA ILE A 141 20.35 -34.53 10.99
C ILE A 141 19.16 -33.91 11.72
N LYS A 142 18.73 -34.54 12.80
CA LYS A 142 17.79 -33.95 13.77
C LYS A 142 18.51 -33.56 15.03
N TYR A 143 18.37 -32.34 15.47
CA TYR A 143 18.79 -31.86 16.77
C TYR A 143 17.55 -31.55 17.62
N ASN A 144 17.67 -31.73 18.97
CA ASN A 144 16.69 -31.18 19.89
C ASN A 144 16.84 -29.68 20.07
N SER A 145 15.99 -29.05 20.87
CA SER A 145 16.04 -27.60 21.15
C SER A 145 17.37 -27.14 21.76
N ASP A 146 18.11 -28.04 22.46
CA ASP A 146 19.41 -27.78 23.09
C ASP A 146 20.60 -28.07 22.17
N GLY A 147 20.29 -28.52 20.92
CA GLY A 147 21.28 -28.80 19.89
C GLY A 147 21.88 -30.21 20.02
N ASP A 148 21.39 -31.09 20.85
CA ASP A 148 21.89 -32.46 20.91
C ASP A 148 21.37 -33.27 19.71
N THR A 149 22.24 -34.04 19.07
CA THR A 149 21.86 -34.87 17.93
C THR A 149 20.98 -36.01 18.37
N LEU A 150 19.73 -36.02 17.93
CA LEU A 150 18.77 -37.10 18.18
C LEU A 150 18.97 -38.24 17.21
N TRP A 151 19.23 -37.93 15.94
CA TRP A 151 19.56 -38.90 14.91
C TRP A 151 20.26 -38.26 13.72
N LEU A 152 21.02 -39.06 12.97
CA LEU A 152 21.63 -38.78 11.68
C LEU A 152 21.25 -39.89 10.70
N ARG A 153 20.84 -39.51 9.50
CA ARG A 153 20.57 -40.44 8.38
C ARG A 153 21.36 -40.05 7.17
N ARG A 154 22.00 -41.03 6.56
CA ARG A 154 22.65 -40.88 5.27
C ARG A 154 21.92 -41.72 4.22
N TYR A 155 21.90 -41.21 3.00
CA TYR A 155 21.37 -41.96 1.87
C TYR A 155 22.34 -41.86 0.70
N ASN A 156 22.83 -43.03 0.28
CA ASN A 156 23.64 -43.26 -0.91
C ASN A 156 22.77 -43.96 -1.95
N GLY A 157 22.64 -43.35 -3.10
CA GLY A 157 21.85 -43.88 -4.20
C GLY A 157 22.45 -45.10 -4.86
N PRO A 158 21.68 -45.81 -5.71
CA PRO A 158 22.10 -47.06 -6.30
C PRO A 158 23.25 -46.92 -7.31
N GLY A 159 23.59 -45.74 -7.74
CA GLY A 159 24.75 -45.44 -8.61
C GLY A 159 26.04 -45.27 -7.86
N ASN A 160 26.00 -45.24 -6.53
CA ASN A 160 27.18 -45.08 -5.65
C ASN A 160 28.05 -43.85 -6.05
N GLY A 161 27.38 -42.79 -6.46
CA GLY A 161 27.98 -41.52 -6.89
C GLY A 161 27.48 -40.35 -6.08
N THR A 162 27.39 -39.20 -6.71
CA THR A 162 26.91 -37.95 -6.05
C THR A 162 25.43 -37.97 -5.82
N ASP A 163 25.03 -37.85 -4.56
CA ASP A 163 23.63 -37.73 -4.09
C ASP A 163 23.52 -36.42 -3.28
N GLN A 164 22.62 -35.52 -3.61
CA GLN A 164 22.54 -34.20 -2.96
C GLN A 164 21.09 -33.85 -2.60
N ALA A 165 20.78 -33.82 -1.31
CA ALA A 165 19.52 -33.29 -0.83
C ALA A 165 19.49 -31.78 -0.99
N LYS A 166 18.35 -31.24 -1.40
CA LYS A 166 18.14 -29.82 -1.71
C LYS A 166 17.08 -29.16 -0.82
N ALA A 167 16.06 -29.88 -0.40
CA ALA A 167 14.97 -29.35 0.37
C ALA A 167 14.51 -30.31 1.47
N ILE A 168 13.97 -29.74 2.56
CA ILE A 168 13.45 -30.46 3.71
C ILE A 168 12.15 -29.80 4.19
N ALA A 169 11.18 -30.60 4.63
CA ALA A 169 10.02 -30.13 5.36
C ALA A 169 9.67 -31.10 6.47
N VAL A 170 8.91 -30.62 7.46
CA VAL A 170 8.42 -31.41 8.60
C VAL A 170 6.90 -31.19 8.67
N ASP A 171 6.14 -32.30 8.81
CA ASP A 171 4.71 -32.20 9.00
C ASP A 171 4.34 -32.00 10.49
N GLY A 172 3.08 -31.65 10.77
CA GLY A 172 2.58 -31.42 12.12
C GLY A 172 2.64 -32.63 13.06
N THR A 173 2.96 -33.82 12.54
CA THR A 173 3.20 -35.05 13.32
C THR A 173 4.68 -35.39 13.50
N GLY A 174 5.56 -34.54 12.98
CA GLY A 174 7.01 -34.66 13.08
C GLY A 174 7.65 -35.61 12.06
N ASN A 175 6.93 -36.05 11.02
CA ASN A 175 7.57 -36.77 9.92
C ASN A 175 8.40 -35.82 9.09
N VAL A 176 9.52 -36.29 8.61
CA VAL A 176 10.52 -35.47 7.87
C VAL A 176 10.56 -35.91 6.41
N TYR A 177 10.49 -34.95 5.53
CA TYR A 177 10.52 -35.18 4.08
C TYR A 177 11.75 -34.50 3.52
N VAL A 178 12.53 -35.21 2.73
CA VAL A 178 13.78 -34.74 2.11
C VAL A 178 13.76 -35.09 0.64
N THR A 179 14.15 -34.14 -0.21
CA THR A 179 14.26 -34.38 -1.64
C THR A 179 15.53 -33.76 -2.25
N GLY A 180 15.93 -34.25 -3.39
CA GLY A 180 17.07 -33.78 -4.16
C GLY A 180 17.35 -34.69 -5.33
N ARG A 181 18.59 -34.64 -5.82
CA ARG A 181 19.08 -35.52 -6.89
C ARG A 181 19.89 -36.68 -6.34
N SER A 182 19.81 -37.79 -7.03
CA SER A 182 20.55 -39.00 -6.65
C SER A 182 21.02 -39.79 -7.87
N LYS A 183 22.29 -40.18 -7.90
CA LYS A 183 22.85 -40.96 -9.01
C LYS A 183 22.18 -42.29 -9.17
N GLY A 184 21.65 -42.54 -10.35
CA GLY A 184 21.02 -43.80 -10.70
C GLY A 184 22.02 -44.88 -11.16
N SER A 185 21.58 -46.15 -11.08
CA SER A 185 22.35 -47.25 -11.61
C SER A 185 22.02 -47.47 -13.10
N GLY A 186 22.81 -46.86 -13.98
CA GLY A 186 22.59 -46.91 -15.44
C GLY A 186 21.66 -45.82 -15.98
N THR A 187 21.28 -44.87 -15.13
CA THR A 187 20.58 -43.61 -15.45
C THR A 187 21.50 -42.43 -15.12
N GLY A 188 21.08 -41.22 -15.42
CA GLY A 188 21.72 -39.98 -14.97
C GLY A 188 21.54 -39.78 -13.47
N TYR A 189 21.12 -38.56 -13.08
CA TYR A 189 20.61 -38.31 -11.74
C TYR A 189 19.10 -38.40 -11.79
N ASP A 190 18.51 -39.08 -10.81
CA ASP A 190 17.06 -39.16 -10.63
C ASP A 190 16.64 -38.32 -9.42
N TYR A 191 15.38 -37.84 -9.33
CA TYR A 191 14.84 -37.38 -8.07
C TYR A 191 14.91 -38.48 -7.04
N ALA A 192 15.28 -38.15 -5.82
CA ALA A 192 15.12 -39.05 -4.70
C ALA A 192 14.40 -38.32 -3.56
N THR A 193 13.21 -38.81 -3.18
CA THR A 193 12.41 -38.25 -2.09
C THR A 193 12.24 -39.29 -1.00
N ILE A 194 12.55 -38.92 0.23
CA ILE A 194 12.56 -39.81 1.40
C ILE A 194 11.64 -39.22 2.46
N LYS A 195 10.80 -40.08 3.06
CA LYS A 195 10.04 -39.79 4.27
C LYS A 195 10.62 -40.55 5.43
N TYR A 196 10.93 -39.84 6.51
CA TYR A 196 11.35 -40.42 7.79
C TYR A 196 10.28 -40.21 8.87
N THR A 197 10.21 -41.14 9.82
CA THR A 197 9.46 -40.95 11.08
C THR A 197 10.10 -39.87 11.95
N PRO A 198 9.43 -39.40 13.02
CA PRO A 198 10.04 -38.53 14.03
C PRO A 198 11.32 -39.09 14.66
N THR A 199 11.47 -40.45 14.69
CA THR A 199 12.64 -41.20 15.21
C THR A 199 13.73 -41.44 14.15
N GLY A 200 13.49 -40.98 12.92
CA GLY A 200 14.44 -41.05 11.82
C GLY A 200 14.39 -42.41 11.05
N ASP A 201 13.39 -43.28 11.32
CA ASP A 201 13.22 -44.50 10.52
C ASP A 201 12.62 -44.17 9.16
N THR A 202 13.15 -44.80 8.10
CA THR A 202 12.65 -44.57 6.75
C THR A 202 11.28 -45.21 6.56
N LEU A 203 10.25 -44.42 6.33
CA LEU A 203 8.91 -44.92 6.00
C LEU A 203 8.81 -45.31 4.53
N TRP A 204 9.32 -44.49 3.65
CA TRP A 204 9.42 -44.75 2.23
C TRP A 204 10.52 -43.93 1.56
N LEU A 205 11.02 -44.44 0.42
CA LEU A 205 11.90 -43.80 -0.52
C LEU A 205 11.25 -43.90 -1.91
N ARG A 206 11.22 -42.79 -2.64
CA ARG A 206 10.73 -42.77 -4.01
C ARG A 206 11.78 -42.12 -4.90
N ARG A 207 11.99 -42.75 -6.04
CA ARG A 207 12.83 -42.21 -7.10
C ARG A 207 11.97 -41.91 -8.32
N TYR A 208 12.28 -40.84 -9.01
CA TYR A 208 11.70 -40.51 -10.30
C TYR A 208 12.81 -40.30 -11.30
N ASN A 209 12.75 -41.10 -12.37
CA ASN A 209 13.58 -41.00 -13.56
C ASN A 209 12.68 -40.58 -14.71
N GLY A 210 12.99 -39.40 -15.27
CA GLY A 210 12.22 -38.82 -16.36
C GLY A 210 12.31 -39.60 -17.65
N PRO A 211 11.55 -39.21 -18.66
CA PRO A 211 11.48 -39.91 -19.95
C PRO A 211 12.77 -39.79 -20.78
N GLY A 212 13.67 -38.82 -20.48
CA GLY A 212 15.00 -38.70 -21.08
C GLY A 212 15.98 -39.76 -20.62
N ASN A 213 15.72 -40.34 -19.46
CA ASN A 213 16.59 -41.33 -18.80
C ASN A 213 18.00 -40.79 -18.51
N ASP A 214 18.11 -39.52 -18.26
CA ASP A 214 19.38 -38.82 -18.02
C ASP A 214 19.29 -37.99 -16.72
N TYR A 215 19.37 -36.68 -16.79
CA TYR A 215 19.44 -35.84 -15.58
C TYR A 215 18.05 -35.38 -15.11
N ASP A 216 17.75 -35.64 -13.85
CA ASP A 216 16.54 -35.20 -13.15
C ASP A 216 16.93 -34.64 -11.78
N TYR A 217 16.58 -33.40 -11.48
CA TYR A 217 16.98 -32.66 -10.29
C TYR A 217 15.79 -32.15 -9.54
N ALA A 218 15.41 -32.73 -8.41
CA ALA A 218 14.45 -32.14 -7.49
C ALA A 218 15.09 -30.96 -6.74
N LEU A 219 14.44 -29.83 -6.72
CA LEU A 219 14.96 -28.60 -6.13
C LEU A 219 14.15 -28.09 -4.93
N ALA A 220 12.85 -28.32 -4.92
CA ALA A 220 11.97 -27.84 -3.86
C ALA A 220 10.88 -28.86 -3.52
N LEU A 221 10.40 -28.81 -2.27
CA LEU A 221 9.26 -29.61 -1.80
C LEU A 221 8.33 -28.80 -0.91
N ALA A 222 7.06 -29.17 -0.89
CA ALA A 222 6.04 -28.69 0.05
C ALA A 222 5.22 -29.86 0.58
N VAL A 223 4.63 -29.71 1.77
CA VAL A 223 3.77 -30.73 2.40
C VAL A 223 2.46 -30.07 2.80
N ASP A 224 1.32 -30.68 2.43
CA ASP A 224 0.02 -30.16 2.83
C ASP A 224 -0.40 -30.70 4.23
N GLY A 225 -1.46 -30.11 4.79
CA GLY A 225 -1.99 -30.48 6.10
C GLY A 225 -2.50 -31.93 6.22
N THR A 226 -2.62 -32.64 5.10
CA THR A 226 -3.03 -34.06 5.05
C THR A 226 -1.84 -34.99 4.84
N GLY A 227 -0.63 -34.45 4.74
CA GLY A 227 0.62 -35.20 4.59
C GLY A 227 0.93 -35.65 3.16
N ASN A 228 0.28 -35.07 2.12
CA ASN A 228 0.75 -35.24 0.76
C ASN A 228 2.03 -34.40 0.56
N VAL A 229 2.93 -34.92 -0.25
CA VAL A 229 4.23 -34.32 -0.54
C VAL A 229 4.28 -33.92 -1.99
N TYR A 230 4.60 -32.67 -2.23
CA TYR A 230 4.76 -32.11 -3.56
C TYR A 230 6.22 -31.78 -3.79
N VAL A 231 6.77 -32.27 -4.90
CA VAL A 231 8.20 -32.11 -5.25
C VAL A 231 8.28 -31.53 -6.65
N THR A 232 9.13 -30.55 -6.84
CA THR A 232 9.38 -29.94 -8.15
C THR A 232 10.85 -29.73 -8.45
N GLY A 233 11.15 -29.53 -9.71
CA GLY A 233 12.47 -29.28 -10.26
C GLY A 233 12.43 -29.47 -11.77
N TRP A 234 13.56 -29.80 -12.35
CA TRP A 234 13.63 -30.08 -13.78
C TRP A 234 14.01 -31.53 -14.07
N SER A 235 13.60 -32.01 -15.22
CA SER A 235 13.78 -33.40 -15.64
C SER A 235 13.94 -33.46 -17.15
N GLU A 236 15.00 -34.10 -17.60
CA GLU A 236 15.25 -34.25 -19.05
C GLU A 236 14.11 -34.98 -19.75
N GLY A 237 13.64 -34.38 -20.83
CA GLY A 237 12.61 -34.92 -21.65
C GLY A 237 13.15 -35.81 -22.76
N SER A 238 12.32 -36.67 -23.33
CA SER A 238 12.70 -37.49 -24.48
C SER A 238 12.72 -36.62 -25.75
N GLY A 239 13.86 -35.94 -25.99
CA GLY A 239 14.07 -35.06 -27.13
C GLY A 239 13.51 -33.63 -26.98
N THR A 240 13.32 -33.17 -25.75
CA THR A 240 12.75 -31.85 -25.42
C THR A 240 13.65 -30.94 -24.59
N GLY A 241 14.81 -31.37 -24.17
CA GLY A 241 15.62 -30.66 -23.15
C GLY A 241 15.03 -30.86 -21.76
N ASP A 242 15.38 -29.97 -20.83
CA ASP A 242 14.88 -30.03 -19.46
C ASP A 242 13.45 -29.49 -19.40
N ASP A 243 12.53 -30.21 -18.78
CA ASP A 243 11.15 -29.78 -18.57
C ASP A 243 10.87 -29.65 -17.05
N TYR A 244 9.95 -28.77 -16.61
CA TYR A 244 9.44 -28.85 -15.24
C TYR A 244 8.90 -30.25 -14.98
N ALA A 245 9.24 -30.83 -13.84
CA ALA A 245 8.61 -32.06 -13.36
C ALA A 245 8.10 -31.84 -11.95
N THR A 246 6.79 -31.90 -11.77
CA THR A 246 6.12 -31.74 -10.49
C THR A 246 5.40 -33.04 -10.13
N ILE A 247 5.66 -33.54 -8.94
CA ILE A 247 5.17 -34.82 -8.47
C ILE A 247 4.41 -34.64 -7.16
N LYS A 248 3.19 -35.20 -7.07
CA LYS A 248 2.47 -35.38 -5.82
C LYS A 248 2.59 -36.80 -5.38
N TYR A 249 3.15 -37.02 -4.19
CA TYR A 249 3.10 -38.29 -3.47
C TYR A 249 2.00 -38.22 -2.41
N THR A 250 1.23 -39.29 -2.27
CA THR A 250 0.31 -39.46 -1.13
C THR A 250 1.11 -39.63 0.17
N PRO A 251 0.48 -39.62 1.36
CA PRO A 251 1.18 -39.88 2.63
C PRO A 251 1.92 -41.24 2.66
N THR A 252 1.49 -42.20 1.82
CA THR A 252 2.13 -43.53 1.65
C THR A 252 3.19 -43.57 0.56
N GLY A 253 3.42 -42.42 -0.11
CA GLY A 253 4.42 -42.28 -1.14
C GLY A 253 3.95 -42.73 -2.54
N ASP A 254 2.66 -42.89 -2.79
CA ASP A 254 2.15 -43.34 -4.07
C ASP A 254 1.90 -42.15 -5.00
N THR A 255 2.17 -42.32 -6.30
CA THR A 255 1.88 -41.38 -7.38
C THR A 255 0.67 -41.78 -8.21
N THR A 256 -0.02 -42.86 -7.84
CA THR A 256 -1.23 -43.38 -8.50
C THR A 256 -2.47 -43.11 -7.65
N GLY A 257 -3.62 -43.01 -8.25
CA GLY A 257 -4.85 -42.69 -7.55
C GLY A 257 -4.96 -41.23 -7.19
N LEU A 258 -4.65 -40.86 -5.94
CA LEU A 258 -4.68 -39.47 -5.46
C LEU A 258 -3.35 -38.71 -5.70
N GLY A 259 -2.25 -39.42 -6.04
CA GLY A 259 -0.98 -38.86 -6.47
C GLY A 259 -0.95 -38.61 -7.97
N TRP A 260 0.01 -37.85 -8.44
CA TRP A 260 0.17 -37.52 -9.88
C TRP A 260 1.60 -37.06 -10.19
N VAL A 261 1.92 -37.09 -11.50
CA VAL A 261 3.12 -36.48 -12.09
C VAL A 261 2.68 -35.53 -13.19
N ARG A 262 3.18 -34.30 -13.18
CA ARG A 262 2.95 -33.29 -14.21
C ARG A 262 4.27 -32.79 -14.75
N ARG A 263 4.34 -32.68 -16.07
CA ARG A 263 5.47 -32.06 -16.77
C ARG A 263 4.99 -30.83 -17.51
N TYR A 264 5.80 -29.82 -17.54
CA TYR A 264 5.58 -28.64 -18.38
C TYR A 264 6.81 -28.47 -19.28
N ASN A 265 6.56 -28.47 -20.57
CA ASN A 265 7.51 -28.21 -21.64
C ASN A 265 7.00 -27.01 -22.44
N ALA A 266 7.77 -25.92 -22.46
CA ALA A 266 7.40 -24.74 -23.21
C ALA A 266 7.48 -24.98 -24.73
N PRO A 267 6.80 -24.15 -25.53
CA PRO A 267 6.91 -24.20 -26.98
C PRO A 267 8.35 -23.98 -27.43
N GLY A 268 8.90 -24.90 -28.18
CA GLY A 268 10.28 -24.87 -28.71
C GLY A 268 11.15 -26.02 -28.22
N ASN A 269 10.67 -26.82 -27.29
CA ASN A 269 11.40 -27.99 -26.76
C ASN A 269 12.80 -27.59 -26.24
N VAL A 270 12.85 -26.58 -25.40
CA VAL A 270 14.06 -26.01 -24.82
C VAL A 270 14.00 -26.16 -23.29
N ASP A 271 15.07 -25.80 -22.62
CA ASP A 271 15.18 -26.01 -21.17
C ASP A 271 14.18 -25.18 -20.39
N ASP A 272 13.50 -25.82 -19.46
CA ASP A 272 12.55 -25.30 -18.49
C ASP A 272 12.93 -25.82 -17.10
N ASP A 273 13.03 -24.94 -16.10
CA ASP A 273 13.58 -25.28 -14.79
C ASP A 273 12.73 -24.69 -13.66
N ALA A 274 12.02 -25.55 -12.93
CA ALA A 274 11.22 -25.19 -11.76
C ALA A 274 12.11 -25.04 -10.53
N GLN A 275 12.03 -23.90 -9.84
CA GLN A 275 12.88 -23.55 -8.70
C GLN A 275 12.18 -23.62 -7.36
N ALA A 276 10.88 -23.30 -7.30
CA ALA A 276 10.15 -23.23 -6.04
C ALA A 276 8.72 -23.78 -6.19
N ILE A 277 8.19 -24.27 -5.06
CA ILE A 277 6.84 -24.84 -4.96
C ILE A 277 6.18 -24.42 -3.65
N ALA A 278 4.89 -24.15 -3.68
CA ALA A 278 4.05 -23.99 -2.49
C ALA A 278 2.69 -24.68 -2.69
N VAL A 279 1.99 -24.93 -1.60
CA VAL A 279 0.64 -25.49 -1.58
C VAL A 279 -0.22 -24.64 -0.66
N ASP A 280 -1.42 -24.28 -1.13
CA ASP A 280 -2.37 -23.50 -0.31
C ASP A 280 -3.20 -24.41 0.60
N GLY A 281 -3.97 -23.80 1.52
CA GLY A 281 -4.83 -24.53 2.48
C GLY A 281 -5.94 -25.36 1.82
N THR A 282 -6.22 -25.17 0.54
CA THR A 282 -7.20 -25.94 -0.25
C THR A 282 -6.54 -27.03 -1.09
N GLY A 283 -5.21 -27.11 -1.04
CA GLY A 283 -4.41 -28.12 -1.73
C GLY A 283 -4.08 -27.77 -3.19
N ASN A 284 -4.29 -26.53 -3.65
CA ASN A 284 -3.76 -26.12 -4.94
C ASN A 284 -2.24 -25.98 -4.86
N VAL A 285 -1.58 -26.31 -5.94
CA VAL A 285 -0.12 -26.37 -6.03
C VAL A 285 0.38 -25.28 -6.96
N TYR A 286 1.34 -24.53 -6.50
CA TYR A 286 1.95 -23.42 -7.24
C TYR A 286 3.43 -23.73 -7.46
N VAL A 287 3.87 -23.60 -8.69
CA VAL A 287 5.25 -23.89 -9.09
C VAL A 287 5.79 -22.72 -9.89
N THR A 288 7.00 -22.28 -9.61
CA THR A 288 7.66 -21.22 -10.37
C THR A 288 9.10 -21.54 -10.69
N GLY A 289 9.64 -20.87 -11.68
CA GLY A 289 11.00 -20.96 -12.13
C GLY A 289 11.18 -20.20 -13.43
N TRP A 290 12.00 -20.74 -14.34
CA TRP A 290 12.21 -20.10 -15.63
C TRP A 290 12.00 -21.09 -16.77
N SER A 291 11.70 -20.54 -17.92
CA SER A 291 11.47 -21.29 -19.15
C SER A 291 11.91 -20.48 -20.36
N LYS A 292 12.67 -21.07 -21.27
CA LYS A 292 13.02 -20.39 -22.51
C LYS A 292 11.78 -20.19 -23.39
N GLY A 293 11.61 -18.97 -23.91
CA GLY A 293 10.52 -18.63 -24.82
C GLY A 293 10.92 -18.76 -26.27
N PHE A 294 9.94 -18.77 -27.18
CA PHE A 294 10.20 -18.71 -28.60
C PHE A 294 10.58 -17.28 -28.98
N GLY A 295 11.89 -17.03 -29.17
CA GLY A 295 12.43 -15.70 -29.49
C GLY A 295 12.75 -14.81 -28.29
N THR A 296 12.62 -15.34 -27.08
CA THR A 296 13.12 -14.74 -25.83
C THR A 296 14.21 -15.63 -25.24
N ASP A 297 14.96 -15.12 -24.26
CA ASP A 297 15.83 -15.96 -23.41
C ASP A 297 14.96 -16.64 -22.35
N ARG A 298 15.36 -16.75 -21.13
CA ARG A 298 14.60 -17.31 -20.02
C ARG A 298 13.57 -16.31 -19.53
N ASP A 299 12.32 -16.72 -19.41
CA ASP A 299 11.23 -15.92 -18.81
C ASP A 299 10.75 -16.61 -17.52
N TYR A 300 10.22 -15.87 -16.54
CA TYR A 300 9.52 -16.51 -15.42
C TYR A 300 8.35 -17.33 -15.96
N VAL A 301 8.15 -18.52 -15.41
CA VAL A 301 6.93 -19.28 -15.60
C VAL A 301 6.40 -19.69 -14.24
N THR A 302 5.14 -19.35 -13.99
CA THR A 302 4.40 -19.76 -12.79
C THR A 302 3.17 -20.54 -13.19
N ILE A 303 2.95 -21.69 -12.56
CA ILE A 303 1.86 -22.62 -12.88
C ILE A 303 1.08 -22.89 -11.60
N LYS A 304 -0.25 -22.86 -11.70
CA LYS A 304 -1.17 -23.31 -10.66
C LYS A 304 -1.85 -24.59 -11.10
N TYR A 305 -1.81 -25.61 -10.23
CA TYR A 305 -2.52 -26.87 -10.40
C TYR A 305 -3.59 -27.02 -9.32
N THR A 306 -4.68 -27.71 -9.67
CA THR A 306 -5.66 -28.22 -8.69
C THR A 306 -5.05 -29.31 -7.79
N PRO A 307 -5.69 -29.68 -6.67
CA PRO A 307 -5.29 -30.85 -5.87
C PRO A 307 -5.20 -32.17 -6.66
N ALA A 308 -5.96 -32.27 -7.77
CA ALA A 308 -5.93 -33.44 -8.69
C ALA A 308 -4.81 -33.32 -9.74
N GLY A 309 -4.09 -32.23 -9.80
CA GLY A 309 -3.00 -31.99 -10.74
C GLY A 309 -3.46 -31.38 -12.08
N ASP A 310 -4.71 -30.95 -12.24
CA ASP A 310 -5.13 -30.27 -13.44
C ASP A 310 -4.60 -28.83 -13.45
N THR A 311 -4.11 -28.37 -14.58
CA THR A 311 -3.59 -26.99 -14.71
C THR A 311 -4.75 -26.00 -14.70
N LEU A 312 -4.77 -25.10 -13.74
CA LEU A 312 -5.72 -23.99 -13.70
C LEU A 312 -5.26 -22.81 -14.55
N TRP A 313 -3.99 -22.44 -14.41
CA TRP A 313 -3.38 -21.41 -15.25
C TRP A 313 -1.87 -21.57 -15.33
N VAL A 314 -1.31 -20.96 -16.39
CA VAL A 314 0.13 -20.76 -16.61
C VAL A 314 0.35 -19.28 -16.89
N ARG A 315 1.31 -18.68 -16.22
CA ARG A 315 1.69 -17.28 -16.42
C ARG A 315 3.17 -17.18 -16.76
N ARG A 316 3.46 -16.38 -17.77
CA ARG A 316 4.83 -16.04 -18.16
C ARG A 316 5.06 -14.56 -17.91
N TYR A 317 6.23 -14.22 -17.43
CA TYR A 317 6.69 -12.85 -17.33
C TYR A 317 8.03 -12.73 -18.06
N ASN A 318 8.02 -11.90 -19.11
CA ASN A 318 9.19 -11.45 -19.83
C ASN A 318 9.37 -9.97 -19.47
N GLY A 319 10.50 -9.66 -18.91
CA GLY A 319 10.83 -8.32 -18.46
C GLY A 319 10.84 -7.27 -19.58
N PRO A 320 11.26 -6.04 -19.29
CA PRO A 320 11.19 -4.93 -20.26
C PRO A 320 12.10 -5.10 -21.49
N VAL A 321 13.01 -6.05 -21.44
CA VAL A 321 13.85 -6.47 -22.57
C VAL A 321 13.78 -7.99 -22.72
N ASN A 322 13.94 -8.51 -23.91
CA ASN A 322 13.93 -9.96 -24.16
C ASN A 322 15.24 -10.60 -23.68
N GLY A 323 15.52 -10.45 -22.39
CA GLY A 323 16.72 -10.97 -21.73
C GLY A 323 16.40 -12.12 -20.80
N ARG A 324 17.29 -12.40 -19.87
CA ARG A 324 17.09 -13.44 -18.87
C ARG A 324 16.21 -12.92 -17.73
N ASP A 325 15.18 -13.66 -17.46
CA ASP A 325 14.28 -13.50 -16.32
C ASP A 325 14.18 -14.85 -15.60
N GLN A 326 14.53 -14.92 -14.31
CA GLN A 326 14.55 -16.17 -13.54
C GLN A 326 13.86 -15.97 -12.19
N ALA A 327 12.77 -16.68 -11.96
CA ALA A 327 12.13 -16.75 -10.66
C ALA A 327 12.88 -17.73 -9.76
N HIS A 328 13.12 -17.34 -8.51
CA HIS A 328 13.85 -18.15 -7.52
C HIS A 328 12.96 -18.58 -6.35
N ALA A 329 12.06 -17.75 -5.91
CA ALA A 329 11.23 -18.00 -4.73
C ALA A 329 9.76 -17.70 -4.99
N LEU A 330 8.90 -18.39 -4.25
CA LEU A 330 7.46 -18.28 -4.33
C LEU A 330 6.84 -18.43 -2.93
N ALA A 331 5.81 -17.65 -2.65
CA ALA A 331 4.94 -17.81 -1.48
C ALA A 331 3.47 -17.62 -1.88
N VAL A 332 2.56 -18.13 -1.07
CA VAL A 332 1.11 -18.01 -1.24
C VAL A 332 0.51 -17.52 0.07
N ASP A 333 -0.32 -16.49 0.02
CA ASP A 333 -1.03 -15.99 1.19
C ASP A 333 -2.30 -16.80 1.50
N GLY A 334 -2.94 -16.51 2.64
CA GLY A 334 -4.17 -17.17 3.07
C GLY A 334 -5.37 -16.98 2.14
N THR A 335 -5.33 -15.98 1.25
CA THR A 335 -6.39 -15.69 0.27
C THR A 335 -6.11 -16.28 -1.12
N GLY A 336 -4.95 -16.93 -1.27
CA GLY A 336 -4.55 -17.59 -2.51
C GLY A 336 -3.85 -16.68 -3.52
N ASN A 337 -3.43 -15.47 -3.14
CA ASN A 337 -2.52 -14.67 -3.98
C ASN A 337 -1.14 -15.33 -3.99
N VAL A 338 -0.49 -15.24 -5.14
CA VAL A 338 0.81 -15.87 -5.37
C VAL A 338 1.87 -14.81 -5.59
N PHE A 339 2.90 -14.85 -4.78
CA PHE A 339 4.02 -13.92 -4.86
C PHE A 339 5.25 -14.66 -5.37
N VAL A 340 5.90 -14.09 -6.37
CA VAL A 340 7.06 -14.68 -7.03
C VAL A 340 8.17 -13.64 -7.12
N THR A 341 9.39 -14.00 -6.80
CA THR A 341 10.54 -13.12 -6.94
C THR A 341 11.75 -13.80 -7.55
N GLY A 342 12.67 -13.00 -8.07
CA GLY A 342 13.92 -13.40 -8.68
C GLY A 342 14.57 -12.21 -9.34
N TYR A 343 15.20 -12.41 -10.49
CA TYR A 343 15.78 -11.33 -11.26
C TYR A 343 15.27 -11.27 -12.68
N SER A 344 15.32 -10.09 -13.28
CA SER A 344 14.86 -9.84 -14.64
C SER A 344 15.74 -8.80 -15.32
N ALA A 345 16.08 -9.04 -16.57
CA ALA A 345 16.88 -8.12 -17.37
C ALA A 345 16.22 -6.74 -17.49
N GLY A 346 16.97 -5.69 -17.22
CA GLY A 346 16.50 -4.31 -17.21
C GLY A 346 16.82 -3.54 -18.49
N SER A 347 16.02 -2.52 -18.79
CA SER A 347 16.27 -1.62 -19.93
C SER A 347 17.30 -0.55 -19.56
N GLY A 348 18.54 -0.77 -19.95
CA GLY A 348 19.66 0.12 -19.62
C GLY A 348 20.31 -0.14 -18.26
N THR A 349 19.85 -1.18 -17.57
CA THR A 349 20.42 -1.77 -16.36
C THR A 349 20.87 -3.20 -16.69
N SER A 350 21.49 -3.91 -15.75
CA SER A 350 21.78 -5.33 -15.92
C SER A 350 20.54 -6.16 -15.50
N TYR A 351 20.63 -6.91 -14.45
CA TYR A 351 19.48 -7.60 -13.86
C TYR A 351 18.97 -6.79 -12.68
N ASP A 352 17.65 -6.66 -12.57
CA ASP A 352 16.98 -6.02 -11.45
C ASP A 352 16.15 -7.07 -10.71
N TYR A 353 15.86 -6.89 -9.41
CA TYR A 353 14.83 -7.71 -8.76
C TYR A 353 13.52 -7.53 -9.54
N ALA A 354 12.78 -8.60 -9.70
CA ALA A 354 11.41 -8.54 -10.19
C ALA A 354 10.53 -9.36 -9.24
N THR A 355 9.58 -8.69 -8.61
CA THR A 355 8.61 -9.30 -7.70
C THR A 355 7.22 -9.12 -8.27
N ILE A 356 6.45 -10.20 -8.32
CA ILE A 356 5.15 -10.26 -8.98
C ILE A 356 4.12 -10.81 -8.00
N LYS A 357 3.00 -10.13 -7.87
CA LYS A 357 1.79 -10.67 -7.25
C LYS A 357 0.80 -11.08 -8.33
N TYR A 358 0.44 -12.34 -8.32
CA TYR A 358 -0.70 -12.86 -9.08
C TYR A 358 -1.89 -13.01 -8.14
N THR A 359 -3.06 -12.60 -8.57
CA THR A 359 -4.32 -12.94 -7.90
C THR A 359 -4.57 -14.46 -7.94
N PRO A 360 -5.54 -14.99 -7.20
CA PRO A 360 -5.90 -16.42 -7.27
C PRO A 360 -6.19 -16.92 -8.70
N ASP A 361 -6.65 -16.04 -9.60
CA ASP A 361 -6.92 -16.31 -11.00
C ASP A 361 -5.69 -16.09 -11.92
N GLY A 362 -4.57 -15.68 -11.33
CA GLY A 362 -3.33 -15.46 -12.05
C GLY A 362 -3.22 -14.12 -12.76
N ASP A 363 -3.99 -13.11 -12.36
CA ASP A 363 -3.90 -11.76 -12.91
C ASP A 363 -2.81 -10.94 -12.22
N THR A 364 -2.19 -10.01 -12.98
CA THR A 364 -1.19 -9.07 -12.48
C THR A 364 -1.64 -7.62 -12.62
N ALA A 365 -2.85 -7.37 -13.12
CA ALA A 365 -3.37 -6.02 -13.26
C ALA A 365 -3.70 -5.41 -11.88
N VAL A 366 -3.24 -4.19 -11.63
CA VAL A 366 -3.48 -3.46 -10.36
C VAL A 366 -4.98 -3.32 -10.10
N ALA A 367 -5.80 -3.05 -11.14
CA ALA A 367 -7.25 -2.98 -11.02
C ALA A 367 -7.91 -4.28 -10.50
N ASN A 368 -7.20 -5.42 -10.57
CA ASN A 368 -7.66 -6.72 -10.11
C ASN A 368 -6.87 -7.22 -8.88
N GLY A 369 -6.08 -6.34 -8.24
CA GLY A 369 -5.31 -6.64 -7.04
C GLY A 369 -3.95 -7.33 -7.27
N GLY A 370 -3.50 -7.48 -8.54
CA GLY A 370 -2.17 -7.93 -8.88
C GLY A 370 -1.19 -6.77 -9.07
N TRP A 371 0.12 -7.06 -9.08
CA TRP A 371 1.15 -6.06 -9.37
C TRP A 371 2.48 -6.68 -9.82
N VAL A 372 3.34 -5.83 -10.40
CA VAL A 372 4.72 -6.16 -10.74
C VAL A 372 5.63 -5.04 -10.26
N GLN A 373 6.56 -5.35 -9.37
CA GLN A 373 7.53 -4.39 -8.85
C GLN A 373 8.95 -4.77 -9.25
N ARG A 374 9.74 -3.76 -9.59
CA ARG A 374 11.16 -3.92 -9.92
C ARG A 374 12.01 -3.07 -8.99
N TYR A 375 13.16 -3.60 -8.60
CA TYR A 375 14.16 -2.83 -7.86
C TYR A 375 15.51 -2.92 -8.54
N ASN A 376 16.03 -1.76 -8.89
CA ASN A 376 17.38 -1.56 -9.38
C ASN A 376 18.19 -0.84 -8.31
N GLY A 377 19.21 -1.48 -7.83
CA GLY A 377 20.10 -0.94 -6.80
C GLY A 377 20.91 0.26 -7.27
N PRO A 378 21.55 0.97 -6.33
CA PRO A 378 22.28 2.21 -6.63
C PRO A 378 23.50 2.02 -7.53
N GLY A 379 23.99 0.79 -7.69
CA GLY A 379 25.09 0.46 -8.61
C GLY A 379 24.68 0.38 -10.06
N ASN A 380 23.38 0.37 -10.35
CA ASN A 380 22.82 0.24 -11.69
C ASN A 380 23.42 -0.95 -12.45
N SER A 381 23.67 -2.06 -11.73
CA SER A 381 24.29 -3.29 -12.22
C SER A 381 23.40 -4.48 -11.87
N ALA A 382 23.95 -5.67 -11.65
CA ALA A 382 23.13 -6.84 -11.38
C ALA A 382 22.57 -6.84 -9.96
N ASP A 383 21.26 -7.02 -9.85
CA ASP A 383 20.51 -7.20 -8.60
C ASP A 383 19.71 -8.50 -8.71
N GLN A 384 19.79 -9.38 -7.71
CA GLN A 384 19.17 -10.70 -7.75
C GLN A 384 18.46 -10.99 -6.44
N ALA A 385 17.13 -11.07 -6.46
CA ALA A 385 16.34 -11.54 -5.34
C ALA A 385 16.45 -13.07 -5.22
N ASN A 386 16.69 -13.56 -4.00
CA ASN A 386 16.92 -14.97 -3.71
C ASN A 386 15.80 -15.57 -2.86
N ALA A 387 15.21 -14.81 -1.96
CA ALA A 387 14.19 -15.30 -1.03
C ALA A 387 13.05 -14.30 -0.87
N LEU A 388 11.89 -14.83 -0.50
CA LEU A 388 10.64 -14.09 -0.32
C LEU A 388 9.85 -14.71 0.83
N ALA A 389 9.19 -13.87 1.64
CA ALA A 389 8.18 -14.27 2.62
C ALA A 389 6.99 -13.31 2.56
N VAL A 390 5.84 -13.77 3.03
CA VAL A 390 4.60 -12.98 3.13
C VAL A 390 4.08 -13.11 4.56
N ASP A 391 3.73 -11.98 5.18
CA ASP A 391 3.12 -11.98 6.52
C ASP A 391 1.60 -12.19 6.47
N GLY A 392 0.97 -12.27 7.66
CA GLY A 392 -0.47 -12.52 7.79
C GLY A 392 -1.34 -11.36 7.22
N THR A 393 -0.79 -10.17 7.06
CA THR A 393 -1.46 -8.98 6.52
C THR A 393 -1.21 -8.78 5.01
N GLY A 394 -0.48 -9.71 4.39
CA GLY A 394 -0.19 -9.69 2.95
C GLY A 394 0.97 -8.79 2.55
N ASN A 395 1.78 -8.28 3.50
CA ASN A 395 3.03 -7.60 3.15
C ASN A 395 4.06 -8.62 2.65
N VAL A 396 4.83 -8.19 1.67
CA VAL A 396 5.80 -9.02 0.97
C VAL A 396 7.22 -8.58 1.28
N TYR A 397 8.03 -9.48 1.78
CA TYR A 397 9.43 -9.25 2.11
C TYR A 397 10.31 -9.99 1.10
N VAL A 398 11.26 -9.29 0.52
CA VAL A 398 12.15 -9.83 -0.51
C VAL A 398 13.59 -9.51 -0.15
N THR A 399 14.47 -10.47 -0.25
CA THR A 399 15.91 -10.27 -0.02
C THR A 399 16.77 -10.93 -1.09
N GLY A 400 17.98 -10.43 -1.22
CA GLY A 400 18.98 -10.95 -2.13
C GLY A 400 20.21 -10.06 -2.15
N ASN A 401 20.96 -10.13 -3.24
CA ASN A 401 22.14 -9.31 -3.43
C ASN A 401 21.89 -8.20 -4.46
N SER A 402 22.41 -7.02 -4.18
CA SER A 402 22.25 -5.84 -5.02
C SER A 402 23.54 -5.05 -5.11
N ALA A 403 23.91 -4.69 -6.34
CA ALA A 403 25.15 -3.96 -6.58
C ALA A 403 25.15 -2.59 -5.89
N GLY A 404 26.23 -2.30 -5.15
CA GLY A 404 26.46 -1.01 -4.50
C GLY A 404 26.94 0.08 -5.47
N SER A 405 26.80 1.35 -5.07
CA SER A 405 27.40 2.47 -5.80
C SER A 405 28.87 2.61 -5.44
N GLY A 406 29.76 2.27 -6.34
CA GLY A 406 31.21 2.40 -6.14
C GLY A 406 31.93 1.05 -6.01
N PRO A 407 33.05 0.97 -5.30
CA PRO A 407 33.86 -0.28 -5.22
C PRO A 407 33.30 -1.31 -4.21
N THR A 408 32.15 -1.09 -3.63
CA THR A 408 31.60 -1.87 -2.50
C THR A 408 31.07 -3.25 -2.88
N GLY A 409 31.10 -3.65 -4.16
CA GLY A 409 30.61 -4.96 -4.56
C GLY A 409 29.09 -5.10 -4.47
N TYR A 410 28.64 -6.29 -4.07
CA TYR A 410 27.22 -6.56 -3.79
C TYR A 410 26.94 -6.36 -2.30
N ASP A 411 25.77 -5.82 -1.98
CA ASP A 411 25.27 -5.68 -0.62
C ASP A 411 23.99 -6.55 -0.49
N TYR A 412 23.62 -6.97 0.72
CA TYR A 412 22.27 -7.45 0.95
C TYR A 412 21.31 -6.30 0.64
N ALA A 413 20.21 -6.57 -0.04
CA ALA A 413 19.11 -5.64 -0.17
C ALA A 413 17.83 -6.34 0.23
N THR A 414 17.16 -5.80 1.23
CA THR A 414 15.88 -6.32 1.73
C THR A 414 14.82 -5.25 1.57
N ILE A 415 13.68 -5.63 1.01
CA ILE A 415 12.58 -4.73 0.65
C ILE A 415 11.30 -5.27 1.28
N LYS A 416 10.50 -4.39 1.87
CA LYS A 416 9.11 -4.67 2.24
C LYS A 416 8.19 -3.94 1.26
N TYR A 417 7.23 -4.67 0.71
CA TYR A 417 6.10 -4.12 -0.02
C TYR A 417 4.83 -4.34 0.78
N ASN A 418 3.89 -3.40 0.70
CA ASN A 418 2.53 -3.64 1.19
C ASN A 418 1.74 -4.57 0.24
N SER A 419 0.53 -4.93 0.61
CA SER A 419 -0.34 -5.80 -0.19
C SER A 419 -0.69 -5.22 -1.58
N ALA A 420 -0.62 -3.88 -1.74
CA ALA A 420 -0.83 -3.16 -3.00
C ALA A 420 0.43 -3.09 -3.88
N GLY A 421 1.60 -3.47 -3.35
CA GLY A 421 2.87 -3.47 -4.06
C GLY A 421 3.71 -2.21 -3.85
N ASP A 422 3.30 -1.28 -2.99
CA ASP A 422 4.12 -0.11 -2.67
C ASP A 422 5.30 -0.52 -1.80
N ALA A 423 6.48 0.01 -2.09
CA ALA A 423 7.64 -0.25 -1.28
C ALA A 423 7.58 0.59 0.00
N LEU A 424 7.40 -0.09 1.14
CA LEU A 424 7.34 0.56 2.45
C LEU A 424 8.73 0.96 2.94
N TRP A 425 9.72 0.09 2.73
CA TRP A 425 11.12 0.37 3.01
C TRP A 425 12.07 -0.50 2.19
N VAL A 426 13.28 -0.01 2.04
CA VAL A 426 14.43 -0.73 1.48
C VAL A 426 15.60 -0.55 2.43
N ILE A 427 16.14 -1.65 2.94
CA ILE A 427 17.33 -1.63 3.77
C ILE A 427 18.46 -2.38 3.10
N ARG A 428 19.68 -1.83 3.20
CA ARG A 428 20.88 -2.45 2.66
C ARG A 428 21.86 -2.75 3.79
N TYR A 429 22.53 -3.89 3.71
CA TYR A 429 23.62 -4.22 4.61
C TYR A 429 24.91 -4.40 3.81
N ASN A 430 25.93 -3.69 4.22
CA ASN A 430 27.28 -3.75 3.68
C ASN A 430 28.25 -3.84 4.87
N ALA A 431 29.01 -4.92 4.92
CA ALA A 431 30.00 -5.16 5.98
C ALA A 431 31.37 -4.54 5.69
N GLY A 432 31.59 -4.03 4.48
CA GLY A 432 32.88 -3.49 4.07
C GLY A 432 32.99 -3.34 2.54
N ASP A 433 34.19 -3.32 2.00
CA ASP A 433 34.43 -3.14 0.55
C ASP A 433 34.26 -4.44 -0.27
N GLY A 434 33.66 -5.50 0.30
CA GLY A 434 33.49 -6.80 -0.32
C GLY A 434 32.09 -7.07 -0.86
N GLY A 435 31.86 -8.29 -1.31
CA GLY A 435 30.52 -8.76 -1.68
C GLY A 435 29.78 -9.34 -0.47
N ASP A 436 28.51 -8.98 -0.35
CA ASP A 436 27.58 -9.52 0.63
C ASP A 436 26.38 -10.13 -0.11
N TYR A 437 26.03 -11.40 0.19
CA TYR A 437 25.01 -12.16 -0.55
C TYR A 437 23.99 -12.75 0.40
N ALA A 438 22.77 -12.21 0.42
CA ALA A 438 21.66 -12.78 1.20
C ALA A 438 21.04 -13.96 0.44
N TYR A 439 20.83 -15.06 1.14
CA TYR A 439 20.29 -16.30 0.55
C TYR A 439 18.94 -16.72 1.12
N ALA A 440 18.65 -16.39 2.37
CA ALA A 440 17.41 -16.77 3.03
C ALA A 440 16.82 -15.65 3.87
N LEU A 441 15.49 -15.67 3.99
CA LEU A 441 14.69 -14.72 4.75
C LEU A 441 13.57 -15.44 5.49
N ALA A 442 13.25 -14.99 6.69
CA ALA A 442 12.03 -15.36 7.43
C ALA A 442 11.44 -14.14 8.11
N VAL A 443 10.14 -14.18 8.38
CA VAL A 443 9.39 -13.15 9.10
C VAL A 443 8.69 -13.85 10.28
N ASP A 444 8.78 -13.27 11.48
CA ASP A 444 8.05 -13.81 12.65
C ASP A 444 6.64 -13.22 12.74
N GLY A 445 5.85 -13.72 13.69
CA GLY A 445 4.45 -13.28 13.88
C GLY A 445 4.28 -11.83 14.32
N THR A 446 5.36 -11.16 14.71
CA THR A 446 5.40 -9.72 15.08
C THR A 446 6.00 -8.84 13.98
N GLY A 447 6.21 -9.42 12.79
CA GLY A 447 6.72 -8.69 11.62
C GLY A 447 8.22 -8.40 11.64
N ASN A 448 9.01 -8.95 12.58
CA ASN A 448 10.46 -8.84 12.51
C ASN A 448 11.00 -9.67 11.36
N VAL A 449 11.99 -9.15 10.66
CA VAL A 449 12.58 -9.74 9.48
C VAL A 449 13.98 -10.27 9.78
N TYR A 450 14.22 -11.52 9.45
CA TYR A 450 15.51 -12.17 9.64
C TYR A 450 16.08 -12.54 8.28
N VAL A 451 17.34 -12.16 8.05
CA VAL A 451 18.03 -12.38 6.78
C VAL A 451 19.36 -13.03 7.06
N THR A 452 19.75 -14.02 6.26
CA THR A 452 21.07 -14.65 6.37
C THR A 452 21.71 -14.92 5.02
N GLY A 453 23.02 -15.05 5.05
CA GLY A 453 23.83 -15.33 3.85
C GLY A 453 25.32 -15.32 4.15
N GLU A 454 26.11 -14.93 3.19
CA GLU A 454 27.56 -14.76 3.34
C GLU A 454 27.95 -13.28 3.15
N SER A 455 28.96 -12.85 3.90
CA SER A 455 29.40 -11.46 3.90
C SER A 455 30.92 -11.37 4.06
N LEU A 456 31.54 -10.62 3.16
CA LEU A 456 32.99 -10.43 3.13
C LEU A 456 33.39 -9.20 3.96
N THR A 457 34.39 -9.37 4.83
CA THR A 457 35.01 -8.25 5.56
C THR A 457 36.49 -8.10 5.15
N ALA A 458 37.07 -6.94 5.40
CA ALA A 458 38.48 -6.66 5.11
C ALA A 458 39.47 -7.54 5.89
N SER A 459 39.03 -8.23 6.94
CA SER A 459 39.90 -9.00 7.85
C SER A 459 39.76 -10.52 7.75
N THR A 460 38.65 -10.99 7.11
CA THR A 460 38.34 -12.41 6.97
C THR A 460 37.91 -12.68 5.53
N ASP A 461 37.76 -13.96 5.18
CA ASP A 461 37.07 -14.36 3.96
C ASP A 461 35.57 -14.21 4.17
N TYR A 462 34.72 -14.86 3.38
CA TYR A 462 33.28 -14.81 3.62
C TYR A 462 32.91 -15.51 4.93
N ASP A 463 32.10 -14.80 5.76
CA ASP A 463 31.54 -15.34 7.00
C ASP A 463 30.01 -15.39 6.90
N TYR A 464 29.34 -16.21 7.71
CA TYR A 464 27.89 -16.05 7.87
C TYR A 464 27.62 -14.65 8.35
N ALA A 465 26.59 -14.00 7.82
CA ALA A 465 25.98 -12.81 8.39
C ALA A 465 24.48 -13.02 8.52
N THR A 466 23.99 -12.98 9.76
CA THR A 466 22.58 -13.08 10.09
C THR A 466 22.14 -11.79 10.74
N ILE A 467 21.06 -11.23 10.24
CA ILE A 467 20.58 -9.89 10.62
C ILE A 467 19.13 -10.00 11.05
N LYS A 468 18.78 -9.37 12.16
CA LYS A 468 17.39 -9.10 12.53
C LYS A 468 17.09 -7.63 12.27
N TYR A 469 16.07 -7.39 11.50
CA TYR A 469 15.44 -6.10 11.37
C TYR A 469 14.15 -6.09 12.18
N VAL A 470 13.96 -5.04 12.95
CA VAL A 470 12.72 -4.75 13.67
C VAL A 470 12.04 -3.59 12.98
N GLN A 471 10.77 -3.70 12.78
CA GLN A 471 9.99 -2.53 12.42
C GLN A 471 9.86 -1.73 13.71
N ALA A 472 10.20 -0.42 13.67
CA ALA A 472 9.87 0.44 14.80
C ALA A 472 8.34 0.33 14.95
N GLY A 473 7.89 -0.22 16.05
CA GLY A 473 6.47 -0.29 16.33
C GLY A 473 5.94 1.14 16.32
N ILE A 474 4.84 1.36 15.61
CA ILE A 474 4.15 2.62 15.68
C ILE A 474 3.61 2.73 17.10
N THR A 475 3.90 3.82 17.79
CA THR A 475 3.38 4.03 19.15
C THR A 475 1.86 4.03 19.07
N GLY A 476 1.21 3.14 19.83
CA GLY A 476 -0.23 2.98 19.79
C GLY A 476 -0.76 1.87 18.86
N ASP A 477 0.07 1.28 18.00
CA ASP A 477 -0.26 0.08 17.23
C ASP A 477 -0.14 -1.16 18.16
N PHE A 478 -1.19 -1.44 18.90
CA PHE A 478 -1.21 -2.49 19.90
C PHE A 478 -1.49 -3.88 19.33
N ASN A 479 -2.19 -3.94 18.21
CA ASN A 479 -2.48 -5.19 17.52
C ASN A 479 -1.35 -5.63 16.55
N GLY A 480 -0.41 -4.73 16.26
CA GLY A 480 0.78 -4.98 15.44
C GLY A 480 0.49 -5.10 13.94
N ASP A 481 -0.61 -4.55 13.45
CA ASP A 481 -0.98 -4.60 12.05
C ASP A 481 -0.31 -3.51 11.19
N GLY A 482 0.37 -2.56 11.84
CA GLY A 482 1.14 -1.49 11.22
C GLY A 482 0.33 -0.22 10.97
N TYR A 483 -0.82 -0.06 11.63
CA TYR A 483 -1.65 1.13 11.56
C TYR A 483 -2.31 1.39 12.91
N VAL A 484 -2.45 2.63 13.34
CA VAL A 484 -3.09 3.00 14.62
C VAL A 484 -4.53 3.38 14.34
N ASP A 485 -5.47 2.52 14.74
CA ASP A 485 -6.89 2.71 14.47
C ASP A 485 -7.82 2.30 15.65
N ALA A 486 -9.09 2.15 15.37
CA ALA A 486 -10.10 1.80 16.37
C ALA A 486 -9.90 0.40 16.99
N ALA A 487 -9.24 -0.53 16.29
CA ALA A 487 -8.90 -1.82 16.86
C ALA A 487 -7.88 -1.69 17.99
N ASP A 488 -6.91 -0.76 17.85
CA ASP A 488 -5.93 -0.46 18.89
C ASP A 488 -6.55 0.34 20.03
N LEU A 489 -7.44 1.28 19.71
CA LEU A 489 -8.21 2.02 20.71
C LEU A 489 -9.04 1.08 21.58
N GLN A 490 -9.61 0.02 21.00
CA GLN A 490 -10.35 -1.01 21.74
C GLN A 490 -9.41 -1.73 22.72
N LEU A 491 -8.21 -2.14 22.26
CA LEU A 491 -7.21 -2.79 23.11
C LEU A 491 -6.76 -1.89 24.27
N LEU A 492 -6.56 -0.59 24.02
CA LEU A 492 -6.29 0.39 25.08
C LEU A 492 -7.46 0.49 26.05
N GLY A 493 -8.70 0.53 25.56
CA GLY A 493 -9.94 0.58 26.35
C GLY A 493 -10.09 -0.63 27.27
N ASP A 494 -9.75 -1.82 26.82
CA ASP A 494 -9.81 -3.06 27.59
C ASP A 494 -8.84 -3.07 28.80
N HIS A 495 -7.79 -2.27 28.74
CA HIS A 495 -6.78 -2.14 29.80
C HIS A 495 -6.93 -0.84 30.61
N TRP A 496 -7.99 -0.09 30.39
CA TRP A 496 -8.22 1.22 30.98
C TRP A 496 -8.25 1.19 32.51
N HIS A 497 -7.54 2.09 33.16
CA HIS A 497 -7.35 2.19 34.59
C HIS A 497 -6.61 1.02 35.26
N PHE A 498 -5.99 0.14 34.49
CA PHE A 498 -5.10 -0.86 35.09
C PHE A 498 -3.85 -0.16 35.65
N VAL A 499 -3.39 -0.66 36.80
CA VAL A 499 -2.15 -0.23 37.44
C VAL A 499 -1.16 -1.40 37.43
N ASP A 500 0.13 -1.10 37.60
CA ASP A 500 1.25 -2.06 37.49
C ASP A 500 1.15 -3.29 38.42
N THR A 501 0.24 -3.25 39.37
CA THR A 501 -0.04 -4.35 40.31
C THR A 501 -1.28 -5.18 39.92
N ASP A 502 -2.01 -4.81 38.90
CA ASP A 502 -3.24 -5.49 38.50
C ASP A 502 -2.94 -6.77 37.68
N PRO A 503 -3.72 -7.86 37.93
CA PRO A 503 -3.65 -9.02 37.06
C PRO A 503 -4.16 -8.67 35.65
N GLY A 504 -3.29 -8.76 34.64
CA GLY A 504 -3.61 -8.42 33.26
C GLY A 504 -3.07 -7.07 32.83
N TRP A 505 -2.47 -6.29 33.74
CA TRP A 505 -1.73 -5.10 33.32
C TRP A 505 -0.58 -5.48 32.36
N ASP A 506 -0.46 -4.76 31.28
CA ASP A 506 0.61 -4.93 30.30
C ASP A 506 1.26 -3.57 30.00
N PRO A 507 2.59 -3.45 30.18
CA PRO A 507 3.32 -2.20 29.96
C PRO A 507 3.23 -1.67 28.53
N ILE A 508 2.75 -2.43 27.57
CA ILE A 508 2.61 -1.96 26.18
C ILE A 508 1.53 -0.88 26.02
N TYR A 509 0.50 -0.88 26.91
CA TYR A 509 -0.57 0.11 26.93
C TYR A 509 -0.26 1.34 27.81
N ASP A 510 0.77 1.27 28.66
CA ASP A 510 1.30 2.38 29.46
C ASP A 510 2.27 3.19 28.61
N LEU A 511 1.73 4.05 27.72
CA LEU A 511 2.48 4.86 26.77
C LEU A 511 3.21 6.03 27.44
N VAL A 512 2.72 6.45 28.62
CA VAL A 512 3.41 7.38 29.55
C VAL A 512 3.86 6.57 30.75
N PRO A 513 5.09 6.02 30.80
CA PRO A 513 5.53 5.02 31.77
C PRO A 513 5.43 5.52 33.24
N ASP A 514 4.21 5.59 33.79
CA ASP A 514 3.90 5.99 35.16
C ASP A 514 3.25 4.89 35.99
N GLY A 515 2.97 3.73 35.34
CA GLY A 515 2.39 2.54 35.95
C GLY A 515 0.87 2.57 36.04
N ILE A 516 0.20 3.44 35.32
CA ILE A 516 -1.26 3.55 35.26
C ILE A 516 -1.67 3.77 33.79
N ILE A 517 -2.63 3.02 33.28
CA ILE A 517 -3.19 3.24 31.95
C ILE A 517 -4.35 4.21 32.07
N ASP A 518 -4.18 5.47 31.69
CA ASP A 518 -5.17 6.54 31.88
C ASP A 518 -5.20 7.56 30.72
N ALA A 519 -5.75 8.74 31.01
CA ALA A 519 -5.91 9.80 30.01
C ALA A 519 -4.59 10.35 29.46
N ALA A 520 -3.47 10.11 30.12
CA ALA A 520 -2.16 10.50 29.61
C ALA A 520 -1.73 9.57 28.46
N ASP A 521 -2.01 8.26 28.60
CA ASP A 521 -1.73 7.26 27.57
C ASP A 521 -2.64 7.46 26.36
N LEU A 522 -3.93 7.74 26.62
CA LEU A 522 -4.87 8.06 25.56
C LEU A 522 -4.46 9.31 24.76
N GLN A 523 -3.85 10.30 25.43
CA GLN A 523 -3.33 11.48 24.72
C GLN A 523 -2.15 11.11 23.81
N VAL A 524 -1.21 10.30 24.30
CA VAL A 524 -0.11 9.80 23.47
C VAL A 524 -0.62 8.93 22.34
N PHE A 525 -1.56 8.05 22.61
CA PHE A 525 -2.24 7.25 21.57
C PHE A 525 -2.89 8.15 20.50
N GLY A 526 -3.62 9.19 20.92
CA GLY A 526 -4.26 10.12 19.99
C GLY A 526 -3.29 10.94 19.15
N ASP A 527 -2.08 11.23 19.68
CA ASP A 527 -1.04 11.93 18.93
C ASP A 527 -0.47 11.07 17.79
N HIS A 528 -0.69 9.74 17.83
CA HIS A 528 -0.27 8.75 16.83
C HIS A 528 -1.45 8.16 16.02
N TRP A 529 -2.66 8.67 16.22
CA TRP A 529 -3.86 8.22 15.53
C TRP A 529 -3.70 8.29 14.02
N HIS A 530 -4.05 7.19 13.33
CA HIS A 530 -3.85 6.98 11.89
C HIS A 530 -2.38 7.04 11.43
N GLU A 531 -1.41 6.88 12.32
CA GLU A 531 -0.03 6.62 11.90
C GLU A 531 0.10 5.20 11.34
N GLY A 532 0.89 5.07 10.29
CA GLY A 532 1.16 3.79 9.65
C GLY A 532 0.53 3.65 8.27
N THR A 533 0.44 2.43 7.81
CA THR A 533 -0.22 2.09 6.55
C THR A 533 -1.53 1.39 6.86
N PRO A 534 -2.69 1.96 6.47
CA PRO A 534 -3.97 1.32 6.75
C PRO A 534 -3.96 -0.13 6.28
N PRO A 535 -4.35 -1.10 7.13
CA PRO A 535 -4.50 -2.48 6.69
C PRO A 535 -5.53 -2.52 5.57
N THR A 536 -5.27 -3.29 4.54
CA THR A 536 -6.34 -3.62 3.58
C THR A 536 -7.42 -4.35 4.37
N PRO A 537 -8.68 -3.90 4.35
CA PRO A 537 -9.72 -4.47 5.19
C PRO A 537 -9.74 -5.99 5.03
N LEU A 538 -9.31 -6.71 6.03
CA LEU A 538 -9.54 -8.14 6.13
C LEU A 538 -11.02 -8.31 6.39
N LEU A 539 -11.81 -8.51 5.33
CA LEU A 539 -13.13 -9.07 5.47
C LEU A 539 -12.97 -10.45 6.12
N VAL A 540 -12.96 -10.49 7.43
CA VAL A 540 -13.07 -11.76 8.18
C VAL A 540 -14.48 -12.27 7.90
N LYS A 541 -14.64 -12.99 6.79
CA LYS A 541 -15.81 -13.80 6.58
C LYS A 541 -15.81 -14.85 7.68
N VAL A 542 -16.60 -14.61 8.70
CA VAL A 542 -16.92 -15.62 9.69
C VAL A 542 -17.43 -16.83 8.89
N LYS A 543 -16.72 -17.92 9.01
CA LYS A 543 -17.03 -19.18 8.32
C LYS A 543 -18.43 -19.60 8.76
N ASP A 544 -19.40 -19.56 7.87
CA ASP A 544 -20.80 -19.98 8.03
C ASP A 544 -21.80 -19.01 8.70
N GLY A 545 -21.46 -17.75 8.95
CA GLY A 545 -22.37 -16.77 9.51
C GLY A 545 -22.01 -15.36 9.12
N LYS A 546 -22.99 -14.52 9.09
CA LYS A 546 -22.83 -13.07 9.04
C LYS A 546 -22.26 -12.63 10.38
N GLY A 547 -21.36 -11.65 10.39
CA GLY A 547 -20.98 -10.93 11.60
C GLY A 547 -22.20 -10.33 12.28
N PRO A 548 -22.13 -9.99 13.57
CA PRO A 548 -23.29 -9.48 14.30
C PRO A 548 -23.84 -8.17 13.71
N ASN A 549 -22.99 -7.37 13.07
CA ASN A 549 -23.35 -6.08 12.48
C ASN A 549 -23.43 -6.08 10.94
N GLU A 550 -23.41 -7.23 10.28
CA GLU A 550 -23.41 -7.33 8.81
C GLU A 550 -24.61 -6.66 8.11
N ASN A 551 -25.71 -6.46 8.81
CA ASN A 551 -26.87 -5.72 8.32
C ASN A 551 -27.01 -4.33 8.97
N ALA A 552 -26.03 -3.90 9.72
CA ALA A 552 -25.98 -2.55 10.25
C ALA A 552 -25.74 -1.53 9.14
N GLY A 553 -26.21 -0.33 9.35
CA GLY A 553 -26.02 0.80 8.45
C GLY A 553 -25.58 2.04 9.23
N ILE A 554 -25.13 3.05 8.49
CA ILE A 554 -24.85 4.37 9.01
C ILE A 554 -25.58 5.40 8.16
N VAL A 555 -26.17 6.40 8.79
CA VAL A 555 -26.95 7.43 8.08
C VAL A 555 -26.66 8.81 8.64
N PHE A 556 -26.70 9.82 7.77
CA PHE A 556 -26.69 11.23 8.15
C PHE A 556 -28.09 11.75 8.44
N ASP A 557 -28.19 12.64 9.42
CA ASP A 557 -29.37 13.49 9.63
C ASP A 557 -28.91 14.95 9.75
N LEU A 558 -29.34 15.77 8.79
CA LEU A 558 -29.00 17.19 8.74
C LEU A 558 -30.03 18.07 9.47
N ASP A 559 -31.13 17.52 10.02
CA ASP A 559 -32.07 18.22 10.90
C ASP A 559 -31.81 17.95 12.37
N ALA A 560 -30.68 18.40 12.89
CA ALA A 560 -30.34 18.31 14.30
C ALA A 560 -31.27 19.14 15.24
N THR A 561 -32.31 19.78 14.72
CA THR A 561 -33.30 20.53 15.55
C THR A 561 -34.44 19.65 16.04
N THR A 562 -34.66 18.51 15.39
CA THR A 562 -35.71 17.54 15.75
C THR A 562 -35.04 16.29 16.33
N SER A 563 -35.48 15.86 17.48
CA SER A 563 -34.93 14.70 18.18
C SER A 563 -35.22 13.39 17.43
N GLY A 564 -34.19 12.53 17.26
CA GLY A 564 -34.24 11.24 16.59
C GLY A 564 -33.97 11.34 15.09
N ASN A 565 -33.55 10.22 14.49
CA ASN A 565 -33.21 10.15 13.07
C ASN A 565 -34.42 10.47 12.18
N GLN A 566 -34.38 11.58 11.47
CA GLN A 566 -35.40 12.01 10.51
C GLN A 566 -35.03 11.59 9.08
N ASN A 567 -33.87 10.98 8.85
CA ASN A 567 -33.34 10.66 7.54
C ASN A 567 -33.24 11.86 6.58
N LEU A 568 -33.02 13.06 7.12
CA LEU A 568 -32.84 14.25 6.30
C LEU A 568 -31.39 14.29 5.78
N THR A 569 -31.22 13.91 4.53
CA THR A 569 -29.92 13.78 3.87
C THR A 569 -29.56 14.99 3.01
N SER A 570 -30.38 16.04 2.96
CA SER A 570 -30.12 17.24 2.20
C SER A 570 -30.74 18.48 2.85
N ILE A 571 -30.01 19.59 2.77
CA ILE A 571 -30.51 20.92 3.18
C ILE A 571 -30.31 21.90 2.01
N PRO A 572 -31.11 23.01 1.95
CA PRO A 572 -30.90 24.08 0.96
C PRO A 572 -29.50 24.69 1.09
N SER A 573 -29.03 25.37 0.01
CA SER A 573 -27.77 26.10 0.01
C SER A 573 -27.62 26.97 1.27
N GLN A 574 -26.49 26.82 1.92
CA GLN A 574 -26.18 27.55 3.13
C GLN A 574 -25.29 28.76 2.83
N PRO A 575 -25.66 29.97 3.30
CA PRO A 575 -24.81 31.14 3.17
C PRO A 575 -23.46 30.96 3.86
N VAL A 576 -22.43 31.67 3.36
CA VAL A 576 -21.10 31.71 3.97
C VAL A 576 -21.20 32.07 5.46
N GLY A 577 -20.54 31.26 6.27
CA GLY A 577 -20.49 31.42 7.72
C GLY A 577 -21.62 30.69 8.48
N THR A 578 -22.57 30.04 7.77
CA THR A 578 -23.59 29.23 8.42
C THR A 578 -22.94 28.01 9.08
N MET A 579 -23.40 27.73 10.31
CA MET A 579 -23.01 26.50 11.02
C MET A 579 -24.00 25.40 10.61
N ILE A 580 -23.46 24.33 10.08
CA ILE A 580 -24.21 23.15 9.62
C ILE A 580 -23.96 22.05 10.65
N ARG A 581 -25.02 21.58 11.29
CA ARG A 581 -24.98 20.48 12.23
C ARG A 581 -25.40 19.20 11.52
N LEU A 582 -24.66 18.15 11.78
CA LEU A 582 -24.83 16.83 11.20
C LEU A 582 -24.91 15.81 12.34
N ASP A 583 -26.05 15.18 12.52
CA ASP A 583 -26.21 14.05 13.41
C ASP A 583 -25.96 12.75 12.63
N VAL A 584 -25.12 11.89 13.17
CA VAL A 584 -24.78 10.59 12.57
C VAL A 584 -25.41 9.49 13.41
N TYR A 585 -26.21 8.65 12.78
CA TYR A 585 -26.90 7.52 13.43
C TYR A 585 -26.42 6.19 12.89
N CYS A 586 -26.20 5.21 13.76
CA CYS A 586 -26.11 3.81 13.35
C CYS A 586 -27.48 3.16 13.36
N THR A 587 -27.68 2.16 12.54
CA THR A 587 -28.92 1.39 12.44
C THR A 587 -28.63 -0.09 12.42
N GLY A 588 -29.44 -0.90 13.09
CA GLY A 588 -29.36 -2.36 13.04
C GLY A 588 -28.12 -2.97 13.68
N VAL A 589 -27.44 -2.22 14.57
CA VAL A 589 -26.26 -2.73 15.28
C VAL A 589 -26.63 -3.79 16.31
N ASN A 590 -25.68 -4.70 16.55
CA ASN A 590 -25.84 -5.77 17.52
C ASN A 590 -24.52 -5.94 18.28
N ASN A 591 -24.55 -5.76 19.59
CA ASN A 591 -23.40 -5.92 20.47
C ASN A 591 -22.22 -4.97 20.13
N LEU A 592 -22.55 -3.71 19.81
CA LEU A 592 -21.57 -2.70 19.40
C LEU A 592 -20.71 -2.28 20.59
N ASP A 593 -19.38 -2.35 20.44
CA ASP A 593 -18.40 -1.98 21.47
C ASP A 593 -17.58 -0.74 21.06
N THR A 594 -17.15 -0.73 19.84
CA THR A 594 -16.38 0.37 19.25
C THR A 594 -16.90 0.69 17.86
N TYR A 595 -16.79 1.93 17.44
CA TYR A 595 -17.02 2.31 16.05
C TYR A 595 -15.96 3.28 15.57
N GLU A 596 -15.68 3.20 14.27
CA GLU A 596 -14.90 4.16 13.52
C GLU A 596 -15.62 4.48 12.21
N PHE A 597 -15.61 5.73 11.79
CA PHE A 597 -16.13 6.13 10.50
C PHE A 597 -15.46 7.40 10.00
N GLU A 598 -15.45 7.57 8.70
CA GLU A 598 -14.96 8.77 8.03
C GLU A 598 -16.11 9.58 7.44
N VAL A 599 -16.04 10.91 7.56
CA VAL A 599 -16.89 11.84 6.83
C VAL A 599 -16.04 12.57 5.80
N ILE A 600 -16.35 12.37 4.53
CA ILE A 600 -15.68 13.02 3.40
C ILE A 600 -16.44 14.29 3.04
N TYR A 601 -15.74 15.40 2.95
CA TYR A 601 -16.29 16.71 2.62
C TYR A 601 -15.35 17.53 1.75
N ASN A 602 -15.86 18.55 1.06
CA ASN A 602 -15.03 19.47 0.29
C ASN A 602 -14.40 20.53 1.20
N PRO A 603 -13.10 20.53 1.45
CA PRO A 603 -12.44 21.46 2.38
C PRO A 603 -12.35 22.90 1.84
N THR A 604 -12.73 23.15 0.59
CA THR A 604 -12.87 24.51 0.04
C THR A 604 -14.24 25.13 0.32
N GLU A 605 -15.21 24.32 0.68
CA GLU A 605 -16.62 24.72 0.91
C GLU A 605 -17.02 24.65 2.36
N LEU A 606 -16.55 23.63 3.06
CA LEU A 606 -16.83 23.38 4.45
C LEU A 606 -15.54 23.36 5.26
N THR A 607 -15.60 23.71 6.51
CA THR A 607 -14.55 23.46 7.48
C THR A 607 -15.14 22.83 8.72
N TYR A 608 -14.48 21.82 9.21
CA TYR A 608 -14.80 21.26 10.51
C TYR A 608 -14.57 22.30 11.60
N VAL A 609 -15.52 22.44 12.50
CA VAL A 609 -15.42 23.44 13.56
C VAL A 609 -14.76 22.82 14.78
N THR A 610 -13.47 23.14 14.98
CA THR A 610 -12.82 22.91 16.26
C THR A 610 -13.24 24.00 17.23
N SER A 611 -14.09 23.72 18.16
CA SER A 611 -14.39 24.69 19.24
C SER A 611 -13.34 24.58 20.34
N THR A 612 -12.84 25.72 20.77
CA THR A 612 -12.13 25.85 22.04
C THR A 612 -13.08 26.51 23.05
N PRO A 613 -13.16 26.07 24.23
CA PRO A 613 -12.85 24.87 25.01
C PRO A 613 -14.08 24.00 25.31
N THR A 614 -15.17 24.21 24.66
CA THR A 614 -16.40 23.45 24.81
C THR A 614 -16.50 22.46 23.67
N ASN A 615 -16.44 21.21 24.00
CA ASN A 615 -16.52 20.04 23.17
C ASN A 615 -17.34 20.29 21.90
N PRO A 616 -16.74 20.26 20.70
CA PRO A 616 -17.47 20.51 19.45
C PRO A 616 -18.45 19.37 19.11
N ILE A 617 -18.35 18.26 19.81
CA ILE A 617 -19.15 17.08 19.65
C ILE A 617 -19.83 16.81 20.97
N THR A 618 -21.14 16.99 21.02
CA THR A 618 -21.95 16.69 22.19
C THR A 618 -22.47 15.27 22.06
N PHE A 619 -22.03 14.38 22.94
CA PHE A 619 -22.46 12.98 22.97
C PHE A 619 -23.73 12.78 23.80
N GLU A 620 -24.56 13.79 23.97
CA GLU A 620 -25.87 13.60 24.61
C GLU A 620 -26.70 12.59 23.83
N GLY A 621 -26.80 11.37 24.37
CA GLY A 621 -27.59 10.31 23.80
C GLY A 621 -26.79 9.34 22.86
N ASN A 622 -25.44 9.36 22.87
CA ASN A 622 -24.66 8.38 22.15
C ASN A 622 -25.09 6.96 22.52
N ILE A 623 -25.24 6.11 21.51
CA ILE A 623 -25.74 4.74 21.68
C ILE A 623 -24.85 3.92 22.64
N LEU A 624 -23.53 4.11 22.61
CA LEU A 624 -22.61 3.39 23.50
C LEU A 624 -22.85 3.70 24.96
N GLU A 625 -23.32 4.90 25.31
CA GLU A 625 -23.61 5.31 26.67
C GLU A 625 -25.03 4.95 27.10
N SER A 626 -25.93 4.58 26.19
CA SER A 626 -27.35 4.38 26.44
C SER A 626 -27.63 3.23 27.41
N ASN A 627 -26.76 2.24 27.50
CA ASN A 627 -26.89 1.07 28.37
C ASN A 627 -26.18 1.21 29.73
N GLY A 628 -25.64 2.41 30.03
CA GLY A 628 -24.95 2.67 31.29
C GLY A 628 -23.50 2.18 31.31
N GLY A 629 -22.93 1.81 30.17
CA GLY A 629 -21.50 1.58 29.98
C GLY A 629 -20.73 2.90 30.16
N THR A 630 -19.47 2.81 30.53
CA THR A 630 -18.57 3.96 30.55
C THR A 630 -17.77 3.96 29.26
N ALA A 631 -18.04 4.87 28.36
CA ALA A 631 -17.28 5.05 27.14
C ALA A 631 -15.91 5.71 27.45
N VAL A 632 -14.89 5.27 26.74
CA VAL A 632 -13.52 5.75 26.85
C VAL A 632 -13.03 6.14 25.48
N GLY A 633 -12.37 7.29 25.43
CA GLY A 633 -11.70 7.73 24.23
C GLY A 633 -12.64 8.25 23.16
N TRP A 634 -12.33 9.43 22.71
CA TRP A 634 -12.89 10.04 21.53
C TRP A 634 -11.74 10.53 20.68
N MET A 635 -11.57 9.91 19.54
CA MET A 635 -10.53 10.27 18.58
C MET A 635 -11.13 11.03 17.42
N VAL A 636 -10.46 12.11 17.02
CA VAL A 636 -10.84 12.94 15.87
C VAL A 636 -9.57 13.25 15.09
N ASP A 637 -9.47 12.74 13.88
CA ASP A 637 -8.40 13.11 12.95
C ASP A 637 -8.92 14.03 11.84
N THR A 638 -8.22 15.13 11.65
CA THR A 638 -8.44 16.12 10.60
C THR A 638 -7.19 16.36 9.76
N SER A 639 -6.21 15.45 9.86
CA SER A 639 -4.91 15.60 9.20
C SER A 639 -5.00 15.55 7.69
N THR A 640 -5.96 14.79 7.15
CA THR A 640 -6.24 14.71 5.72
C THR A 640 -7.28 15.75 5.33
N PRO A 641 -6.94 16.75 4.49
CA PRO A 641 -7.91 17.75 4.07
C PRO A 641 -9.11 17.13 3.35
N GLY A 642 -10.31 17.37 3.88
CA GLY A 642 -11.56 16.85 3.33
C GLY A 642 -11.99 15.50 3.88
N VAL A 643 -11.24 14.93 4.82
CA VAL A 643 -11.59 13.72 5.56
C VAL A 643 -11.61 14.05 7.04
N LEU A 644 -12.67 13.65 7.72
CA LEU A 644 -12.82 13.72 9.18
C LEU A 644 -13.04 12.31 9.68
N SER A 645 -12.06 11.73 10.33
CA SER A 645 -12.13 10.38 10.90
C SER A 645 -12.44 10.46 12.39
N LEU A 646 -13.35 9.61 12.83
CA LEU A 646 -13.87 9.60 14.20
C LEU A 646 -13.96 8.18 14.73
N ALA A 647 -13.52 7.96 15.96
CA ALA A 647 -13.65 6.68 16.65
C ALA A 647 -14.06 6.85 18.12
N TYR A 648 -14.75 5.86 18.65
CA TYR A 648 -15.25 5.83 20.04
C TYR A 648 -15.41 4.41 20.55
N THR A 649 -15.04 4.14 21.80
CA THR A 649 -15.07 2.80 22.39
C THR A 649 -15.65 2.77 23.80
N LEU A 650 -16.13 1.58 24.25
CA LEU A 650 -16.52 1.29 25.62
C LEU A 650 -15.36 0.78 26.47
N THR A 651 -15.45 0.97 27.76
CA THR A 651 -14.56 0.29 28.72
C THR A 651 -15.04 -1.11 29.06
N GLY A 652 -14.13 -2.09 28.96
CA GLY A 652 -14.34 -3.44 29.45
C GLY A 652 -15.07 -4.32 28.43
N THR A 653 -14.91 -5.62 28.63
CA THR A 653 -15.35 -6.68 27.73
C THR A 653 -16.66 -7.33 28.16
N ASP A 654 -17.54 -6.66 28.90
CA ASP A 654 -18.83 -7.26 29.30
C ASP A 654 -19.86 -7.13 28.16
N PRO A 655 -20.10 -8.20 27.38
CA PRO A 655 -21.04 -8.17 26.27
C PRO A 655 -22.46 -7.75 26.65
N ALA A 656 -22.80 -7.86 27.94
CA ALA A 656 -24.13 -7.46 28.45
C ALA A 656 -24.32 -5.93 28.49
N GLN A 657 -23.27 -5.16 28.29
CA GLN A 657 -23.31 -3.70 28.26
C GLN A 657 -23.26 -3.13 26.85
N ALA A 658 -22.90 -3.93 25.86
CA ALA A 658 -22.85 -3.50 24.49
C ALA A 658 -24.25 -3.23 23.92
N PRO A 659 -24.49 -2.09 23.27
CA PRO A 659 -25.82 -1.71 22.77
C PRO A 659 -26.23 -2.49 21.50
N GLU A 660 -27.55 -2.55 21.31
CA GLU A 660 -28.18 -3.14 20.14
C GLU A 660 -29.27 -2.19 19.59
N GLY A 661 -29.46 -2.23 18.26
CA GLY A 661 -30.55 -1.52 17.61
C GLY A 661 -30.12 -0.31 16.79
N GLU A 662 -30.63 0.84 17.07
CA GLU A 662 -30.27 2.11 16.40
C GLU A 662 -30.04 3.22 17.41
N GLY A 663 -29.20 4.18 17.07
CA GLY A 663 -28.96 5.32 17.96
C GLY A 663 -27.94 6.30 17.37
N LEU A 664 -27.88 7.45 18.02
CA LEU A 664 -26.94 8.51 17.70
C LEU A 664 -25.52 8.05 18.06
N ILE A 665 -24.57 8.18 17.11
CA ILE A 665 -23.16 7.89 17.32
C ILE A 665 -22.30 9.16 17.30
N ALA A 666 -22.66 10.19 16.55
CA ALA A 666 -21.92 11.45 16.56
C ALA A 666 -22.80 12.64 16.17
N ASP A 667 -22.42 13.80 16.66
CA ASP A 667 -22.97 15.12 16.34
C ASP A 667 -21.80 16.01 15.88
N ILE A 668 -21.78 16.37 14.61
CA ILE A 668 -20.66 17.03 13.95
C ILE A 668 -21.11 18.39 13.44
N VAL A 669 -20.27 19.41 13.64
CA VAL A 669 -20.56 20.77 13.18
C VAL A 669 -19.54 21.21 12.14
N PHE A 670 -20.02 21.58 10.96
CA PHE A 670 -19.26 22.24 9.92
C PHE A 670 -19.65 23.70 9.80
N GLN A 671 -18.76 24.52 9.26
CA GLN A 671 -19.04 25.89 8.86
C GLN A 671 -18.90 26.04 7.35
N ALA A 672 -19.91 26.60 6.71
CA ALA A 672 -19.87 26.93 5.30
C ALA A 672 -18.85 28.04 5.01
N LEU A 673 -17.87 27.78 4.14
CA LEU A 673 -16.84 28.72 3.71
C LEU A 673 -17.25 29.51 2.47
N VAL A 674 -18.16 28.97 1.68
CA VAL A 674 -18.77 29.57 0.49
C VAL A 674 -20.27 29.34 0.57
N ASN A 675 -21.06 29.93 -0.34
CA ASN A 675 -22.44 29.49 -0.50
C ASN A 675 -22.38 28.09 -1.10
N THR A 676 -22.71 27.10 -0.29
CA THR A 676 -22.46 25.71 -0.65
C THR A 676 -23.72 24.87 -0.71
N TYR A 677 -23.68 23.94 -1.65
CA TYR A 677 -24.50 22.76 -1.71
C TYR A 677 -23.60 21.49 -1.58
N GLY A 678 -22.39 21.59 -0.97
CA GLY A 678 -21.36 20.57 -0.93
C GLY A 678 -21.91 19.18 -0.60
N THR A 679 -21.17 18.14 -0.94
CA THR A 679 -21.54 16.77 -0.65
C THR A 679 -20.83 16.30 0.62
N LEU A 680 -21.58 15.68 1.51
CA LEU A 680 -21.04 14.89 2.60
C LEU A 680 -21.26 13.41 2.25
N SER A 681 -20.24 12.61 2.39
CA SER A 681 -20.37 11.16 2.23
C SER A 681 -19.61 10.46 3.35
N PHE A 682 -19.96 9.21 3.62
CA PHE A 682 -19.11 8.38 4.43
C PHE A 682 -17.94 7.84 3.60
N GLY A 683 -16.76 7.81 4.21
CA GLY A 683 -15.66 6.99 3.77
C GLY A 683 -15.79 5.57 4.33
N ASP A 684 -14.71 5.03 4.88
CA ASP A 684 -14.74 3.74 5.52
C ASP A 684 -15.52 3.80 6.86
N VAL A 685 -16.31 2.78 7.15
CA VAL A 685 -17.11 2.65 8.37
C VAL A 685 -16.93 1.27 8.95
N TYR A 686 -16.45 1.21 10.18
CA TYR A 686 -16.19 -0.03 10.90
C TYR A 686 -16.95 -0.08 12.21
N TYR A 687 -17.63 -1.20 12.46
CA TYR A 687 -18.22 -1.52 13.75
C TYR A 687 -17.52 -2.73 14.35
N TYR A 688 -17.16 -2.61 15.61
CA TYR A 688 -16.49 -3.66 16.39
C TYR A 688 -17.44 -4.17 17.45
N ASP A 689 -17.58 -5.48 17.60
CA ASP A 689 -18.34 -6.07 18.68
C ASP A 689 -17.45 -6.33 19.90
N SER A 690 -18.08 -6.63 21.03
CA SER A 690 -17.38 -6.92 22.29
C SER A 690 -16.52 -8.21 22.26
N TYR A 691 -16.46 -8.92 21.14
CA TYR A 691 -15.57 -10.04 20.90
C TYR A 691 -14.42 -9.70 19.95
N GLY A 692 -14.30 -8.44 19.53
CA GLY A 692 -13.29 -7.95 18.60
C GLY A 692 -13.54 -8.36 17.14
N VAL A 693 -14.77 -8.71 16.77
CA VAL A 693 -15.14 -8.96 15.37
C VAL A 693 -15.42 -7.63 14.70
N VAL A 694 -14.81 -7.40 13.56
CA VAL A 694 -14.93 -6.18 12.76
C VAL A 694 -15.93 -6.39 11.63
N ASP A 695 -16.92 -5.53 11.54
CA ASP A 695 -17.87 -5.50 10.44
C ASP A 695 -17.70 -4.20 9.63
N LEU A 696 -17.26 -4.31 8.38
CA LEU A 696 -17.28 -3.20 7.43
C LEU A 696 -18.71 -2.93 6.99
N ILE A 697 -19.20 -1.73 7.21
CA ILE A 697 -20.53 -1.33 6.84
C ILE A 697 -20.56 -0.91 5.37
N THR A 698 -21.29 -1.65 4.56
CA THR A 698 -21.40 -1.42 3.12
C THR A 698 -22.64 -0.63 2.70
N ASP A 699 -23.63 -0.51 3.59
CA ASP A 699 -24.84 0.30 3.38
C ASP A 699 -24.62 1.68 4.00
N THR A 700 -23.76 2.44 3.36
CA THR A 700 -23.47 3.82 3.75
C THR A 700 -24.42 4.77 3.04
N GLY A 701 -25.26 5.46 3.79
CA GLY A 701 -26.05 6.56 3.26
C GLY A 701 -25.15 7.67 2.72
N THR A 702 -25.51 8.25 1.60
CA THR A 702 -24.93 9.51 1.13
C THR A 702 -25.88 10.64 1.44
N ALA A 703 -25.43 11.64 2.18
CA ALA A 703 -26.11 12.93 2.22
C ALA A 703 -25.74 13.67 0.94
N THR A 704 -26.63 13.68 -0.04
CA THR A 704 -26.41 14.39 -1.29
C THR A 704 -26.93 15.79 -1.21
N LEU A 705 -26.06 16.74 -1.35
CA LEU A 705 -26.40 18.09 -1.77
C LEU A 705 -26.38 18.10 -3.30
N PRO A 706 -27.41 18.62 -3.99
CA PRO A 706 -27.51 18.47 -5.44
C PRO A 706 -26.52 19.36 -6.18
N VAL A 707 -26.11 18.96 -7.35
CA VAL A 707 -25.27 19.60 -8.39
C VAL A 707 -24.37 20.76 -7.94
N GLU A 708 -23.09 20.52 -7.96
CA GLU A 708 -22.11 21.58 -7.83
C GLU A 708 -21.86 22.26 -9.19
N LEU A 709 -22.36 23.47 -9.37
CA LEU A 709 -22.12 24.25 -10.57
C LEU A 709 -20.81 25.02 -10.41
N SER A 710 -19.76 24.63 -11.15
CA SER A 710 -18.44 25.26 -11.08
C SER A 710 -18.35 26.55 -11.89
N SER A 711 -19.11 26.65 -12.98
CA SER A 711 -19.17 27.85 -13.80
C SER A 711 -20.45 27.98 -14.62
N PHE A 712 -20.86 29.20 -14.89
CA PHE A 712 -21.87 29.53 -15.90
C PHE A 712 -21.48 30.84 -16.63
N THR A 713 -21.50 30.81 -17.94
CA THR A 713 -21.20 31.98 -18.76
C THR A 713 -22.20 32.15 -19.93
N ALA A 714 -22.60 33.37 -20.20
CA ALA A 714 -23.37 33.74 -21.38
C ALA A 714 -22.57 34.73 -22.23
N ALA A 715 -22.21 34.36 -23.42
CA ALA A 715 -21.34 35.17 -24.30
C ALA A 715 -21.82 35.16 -25.74
N TYR A 716 -21.54 36.25 -26.47
CA TYR A 716 -21.73 36.33 -27.90
C TYR A 716 -20.77 35.39 -28.63
N ASN A 717 -21.31 34.55 -29.47
CA ASN A 717 -20.53 33.62 -30.28
C ASN A 717 -20.35 34.22 -31.68
N THR A 718 -19.14 34.64 -31.98
CA THR A 718 -18.81 35.30 -33.27
C THR A 718 -18.94 34.36 -34.48
N VAL A 719 -18.98 33.07 -34.30
CA VAL A 719 -19.11 32.08 -35.38
C VAL A 719 -20.59 31.81 -35.68
N SER A 720 -21.41 31.62 -34.66
CA SER A 720 -22.85 31.38 -34.82
C SER A 720 -23.67 32.66 -35.00
N GLY A 721 -23.17 33.80 -34.49
CA GLY A 721 -23.90 35.06 -34.46
C GLY A 721 -24.99 35.16 -33.38
N PHE A 722 -25.04 34.23 -32.44
CA PHE A 722 -26.02 34.13 -31.38
C PHE A 722 -25.38 34.17 -29.97
N VAL A 723 -26.17 34.22 -28.93
CA VAL A 723 -25.72 34.10 -27.55
C VAL A 723 -25.50 32.61 -27.22
N SER A 724 -24.28 32.26 -26.85
CA SER A 724 -23.97 30.92 -26.38
C SER A 724 -23.82 30.90 -24.85
N LEU A 725 -24.44 29.93 -24.22
CA LEU A 725 -24.38 29.65 -22.80
C LEU A 725 -23.46 28.45 -22.60
N PHE A 726 -22.56 28.52 -21.65
CA PHE A 726 -21.67 27.45 -21.24
C PHE A 726 -21.73 27.32 -19.74
N TRP A 727 -21.86 26.11 -19.25
CA TRP A 727 -21.72 25.80 -17.82
C TRP A 727 -20.97 24.53 -17.61
N GLU A 728 -20.43 24.43 -16.44
CA GLU A 728 -19.63 23.29 -16.00
C GLU A 728 -20.14 22.88 -14.63
N THR A 729 -20.36 21.58 -14.44
CA THR A 729 -20.66 20.98 -13.15
C THR A 729 -19.40 20.32 -12.62
N ALA A 730 -19.03 20.54 -11.37
CA ALA A 730 -17.91 19.84 -10.75
C ALA A 730 -18.29 18.41 -10.35
N SER A 731 -19.57 18.25 -10.00
CA SER A 731 -20.17 16.93 -9.75
C SER A 731 -21.67 16.97 -10.01
N GLU A 732 -22.24 15.81 -10.26
CA GLU A 732 -23.69 15.63 -10.44
C GLU A 732 -24.17 14.43 -9.65
N THR A 733 -25.33 14.57 -8.99
CA THR A 733 -25.99 13.47 -8.31
C THR A 733 -27.46 13.48 -8.68
N ASP A 734 -27.95 12.33 -9.16
CA ASP A 734 -29.36 12.13 -9.57
C ASP A 734 -29.85 13.09 -10.68
N VAL A 735 -28.94 13.67 -11.50
CA VAL A 735 -29.28 14.68 -12.50
C VAL A 735 -29.85 14.05 -13.76
N ASN A 736 -31.13 14.31 -14.03
CA ASN A 736 -31.77 13.95 -15.29
C ASN A 736 -31.41 14.94 -16.41
N GLY A 737 -31.30 16.26 -16.10
CA GLY A 737 -30.91 17.26 -17.06
C GLY A 737 -31.22 18.69 -16.65
N PHE A 738 -31.10 19.60 -17.60
CA PHE A 738 -31.15 21.04 -17.36
C PHE A 738 -32.22 21.72 -18.22
N ASN A 739 -32.96 22.65 -17.62
CA ASN A 739 -33.75 23.64 -18.31
C ASN A 739 -33.09 25.02 -18.21
N ILE A 740 -33.22 25.82 -19.23
CA ILE A 740 -32.71 27.21 -19.26
C ILE A 740 -33.89 28.17 -19.36
N TYR A 741 -33.89 29.16 -18.47
CA TYR A 741 -34.85 30.23 -18.47
C TYR A 741 -34.16 31.56 -18.76
N ARG A 742 -34.84 32.47 -19.42
CA ARG A 742 -34.35 33.78 -19.83
C ARG A 742 -35.41 34.84 -19.56
N ASN A 743 -34.98 36.00 -19.08
CA ASN A 743 -35.77 37.22 -18.96
C ASN A 743 -34.93 38.44 -19.29
N THR A 744 -35.57 39.56 -19.62
CA THR A 744 -34.94 40.89 -19.77
C THR A 744 -34.82 41.64 -18.43
N GLU A 745 -35.48 41.15 -17.40
CA GLU A 745 -35.44 41.64 -16.03
C GLU A 745 -34.88 40.57 -15.10
N ASP A 746 -34.30 40.98 -13.98
CA ASP A 746 -33.76 40.10 -12.97
C ASP A 746 -34.89 39.47 -12.13
N SER A 747 -35.70 38.61 -12.75
CA SER A 747 -36.83 37.92 -12.17
C SER A 747 -37.09 36.59 -12.83
N LEU A 748 -36.88 35.51 -12.08
CA LEU A 748 -37.13 34.15 -12.54
C LEU A 748 -38.62 33.84 -12.70
N GLY A 749 -39.46 34.38 -11.81
CA GLY A 749 -40.89 34.09 -11.81
C GLY A 749 -41.66 34.52 -13.09
N GLU A 750 -41.04 35.34 -13.92
CA GLU A 750 -41.54 35.79 -15.23
C GLU A 750 -40.62 35.40 -16.39
N ALA A 751 -39.67 34.52 -16.15
CA ALA A 751 -38.72 34.09 -17.15
C ALA A 751 -39.28 33.01 -18.09
N ASP A 752 -38.98 33.11 -19.36
CA ASP A 752 -39.38 32.14 -20.37
C ASP A 752 -38.37 30.99 -20.45
N LYS A 753 -38.89 29.74 -20.40
CA LYS A 753 -38.06 28.56 -20.70
C LYS A 753 -37.68 28.57 -22.18
N ILE A 754 -36.40 28.52 -22.51
CA ILE A 754 -35.89 28.70 -23.90
C ILE A 754 -35.41 27.40 -24.56
N ASN A 755 -35.08 26.33 -23.81
CA ASN A 755 -34.82 25.03 -24.38
C ASN A 755 -36.13 24.22 -24.50
N ILE A 756 -36.39 23.68 -25.69
CA ILE A 756 -37.61 22.88 -25.95
C ILE A 756 -37.48 21.53 -25.23
N ASP A 757 -36.37 20.82 -25.47
CA ASP A 757 -36.06 19.54 -24.88
C ASP A 757 -35.14 19.73 -23.68
N LEU A 758 -35.23 18.82 -22.70
CA LEU A 758 -34.33 18.79 -21.57
C LEU A 758 -32.90 18.55 -22.06
N ILE A 759 -31.94 19.38 -21.62
CA ILE A 759 -30.55 19.13 -21.91
C ILE A 759 -30.11 18.02 -20.95
N ALA A 760 -29.74 16.85 -21.49
CA ALA A 760 -29.47 15.67 -20.70
C ALA A 760 -28.27 15.89 -19.74
N GLY A 761 -28.45 15.59 -18.47
CA GLY A 761 -27.38 15.53 -17.48
C GLY A 761 -26.59 14.22 -17.54
N SER A 762 -25.49 14.15 -16.82
CA SER A 762 -24.64 12.94 -16.74
C SER A 762 -25.08 11.94 -15.68
N GLY A 763 -26.22 12.20 -15.00
CA GLY A 763 -26.77 11.33 -13.98
C GLY A 763 -26.10 11.51 -12.63
N THR A 764 -25.28 10.55 -12.22
CA THR A 764 -24.44 10.67 -11.02
C THR A 764 -22.99 10.52 -11.43
N THR A 765 -22.19 11.56 -11.23
CA THR A 765 -20.77 11.61 -11.56
C THR A 765 -20.02 12.54 -10.61
N THR A 766 -18.82 12.14 -10.24
CA THR A 766 -17.85 12.97 -9.50
C THR A 766 -16.85 13.66 -10.43
N GLU A 767 -17.00 13.49 -11.74
CA GLU A 767 -16.15 14.14 -12.72
C GLU A 767 -16.80 15.42 -13.24
N THR A 768 -15.96 16.40 -13.53
CA THR A 768 -16.36 17.68 -14.14
C THR A 768 -17.00 17.44 -15.51
N THR A 769 -18.18 17.99 -15.73
CA THR A 769 -18.91 17.87 -17.00
C THR A 769 -19.22 19.25 -17.58
N GLU A 770 -18.86 19.44 -18.85
CA GLU A 770 -19.11 20.69 -19.57
C GLU A 770 -20.38 20.59 -20.42
N TYR A 771 -21.18 21.65 -20.38
CA TYR A 771 -22.41 21.79 -21.15
C TYR A 771 -22.46 23.08 -21.94
N SER A 772 -23.22 23.09 -23.01
CA SER A 772 -23.46 24.30 -23.80
C SER A 772 -24.85 24.34 -24.39
N PHE A 773 -25.39 25.55 -24.56
CA PHE A 773 -26.65 25.83 -25.25
C PHE A 773 -26.52 27.12 -26.04
N THR A 774 -27.09 27.17 -27.25
CA THR A 774 -27.11 28.38 -28.06
C THR A 774 -28.54 28.95 -28.10
N ASP A 775 -28.68 30.16 -27.61
CA ASP A 775 -29.91 30.92 -27.66
C ASP A 775 -29.99 31.68 -29.00
N GLU A 776 -30.63 31.03 -29.96
CA GLU A 776 -30.83 31.61 -31.30
C GLU A 776 -31.90 32.72 -31.37
N THR A 777 -32.65 32.89 -30.24
CA THR A 777 -33.75 33.88 -30.16
C THR A 777 -33.36 35.14 -29.40
N ALA A 778 -32.21 35.19 -28.75
CA ALA A 778 -31.70 36.34 -28.08
C ALA A 778 -31.21 37.39 -29.11
N ASP A 779 -31.54 38.67 -28.90
CA ASP A 779 -30.89 39.78 -29.62
C ASP A 779 -29.54 40.07 -28.98
N PRO A 780 -28.42 39.68 -29.62
CA PRO A 780 -27.11 39.81 -29.00
C PRO A 780 -26.56 41.21 -28.96
N TYR A 781 -27.24 42.20 -29.60
CA TYR A 781 -26.69 43.54 -29.83
C TYR A 781 -27.36 44.63 -29.00
N TYR A 782 -28.63 44.49 -28.68
CA TYR A 782 -29.38 45.60 -28.08
C TYR A 782 -30.07 45.24 -26.75
N THR A 783 -30.12 43.99 -26.33
CA THR A 783 -30.91 43.54 -25.18
C THR A 783 -30.04 42.85 -24.13
N THR A 784 -30.09 43.38 -22.91
CA THR A 784 -29.53 42.64 -21.75
C THR A 784 -30.48 41.52 -21.37
N TYR A 785 -29.93 40.36 -21.17
CA TYR A 785 -30.64 39.17 -20.72
C TYR A 785 -30.14 38.66 -19.39
N TYR A 786 -31.02 38.06 -18.61
CA TYR A 786 -30.72 37.29 -17.42
C TYR A 786 -31.11 35.84 -17.67
N TYR A 787 -30.22 34.93 -17.36
CA TYR A 787 -30.40 33.49 -17.55
C TYR A 787 -30.39 32.79 -16.22
N TRP A 788 -31.22 31.76 -16.10
CA TRP A 788 -31.24 30.81 -14.99
C TRP A 788 -31.13 29.40 -15.52
N LEU A 789 -30.40 28.55 -14.78
CA LEU A 789 -30.28 27.13 -15.02
C LEU A 789 -31.12 26.39 -13.98
N GLN A 790 -32.11 25.62 -14.42
CA GLN A 790 -32.88 24.74 -13.54
C GLN A 790 -32.40 23.30 -13.75
N VAL A 791 -31.96 22.65 -12.67
CA VAL A 791 -31.59 21.24 -12.66
C VAL A 791 -32.83 20.42 -12.39
N ILE A 792 -33.01 19.37 -13.16
CA ILE A 792 -34.09 18.39 -13.02
C ILE A 792 -33.47 17.07 -12.58
N ASN A 793 -33.85 16.58 -11.43
CA ASN A 793 -33.37 15.32 -10.88
C ASN A 793 -34.29 14.14 -11.27
N PHE A 794 -33.78 12.91 -11.33
CA PHE A 794 -34.61 11.71 -11.56
C PHE A 794 -35.64 11.51 -10.44
N SER A 795 -35.32 11.94 -9.23
CA SER A 795 -36.23 11.95 -8.09
C SER A 795 -37.42 12.92 -8.23
N GLY A 796 -37.38 13.84 -9.20
CA GLY A 796 -38.39 14.84 -9.49
C GLY A 796 -38.25 16.13 -8.69
N THR A 797 -37.17 16.30 -7.94
CA THR A 797 -36.79 17.58 -7.31
C THR A 797 -36.09 18.47 -8.31
N ASN A 798 -36.15 19.79 -8.12
CA ASN A 798 -35.56 20.79 -9.01
C ASN A 798 -34.75 21.81 -8.22
N ASP A 799 -33.59 22.16 -8.71
CA ASP A 799 -32.73 23.22 -8.18
C ASP A 799 -32.55 24.32 -9.24
N GLU A 800 -32.36 25.55 -8.80
CA GLU A 800 -32.30 26.69 -9.67
C GLU A 800 -31.09 27.58 -9.39
N PHE A 801 -30.31 27.89 -10.43
CA PHE A 801 -29.10 28.68 -10.37
C PHE A 801 -29.24 29.95 -11.25
N GLY A 802 -28.77 31.08 -10.76
CA GLY A 802 -28.81 32.35 -11.48
C GLY A 802 -29.33 33.50 -10.60
N PRO A 803 -29.54 34.71 -11.14
CA PRO A 803 -29.43 35.04 -12.57
C PRO A 803 -27.99 35.22 -13.03
N TYR A 804 -27.72 34.74 -14.24
CA TYR A 804 -26.48 35.04 -14.99
C TYR A 804 -26.73 36.08 -16.05
N LYS A 805 -26.03 37.22 -15.97
CA LYS A 805 -26.29 38.38 -16.80
C LYS A 805 -25.51 38.34 -18.09
N TYR A 806 -26.21 38.37 -19.23
CA TYR A 806 -25.63 38.65 -20.52
C TYR A 806 -25.79 40.14 -20.84
N ILE A 807 -24.69 40.79 -21.24
CA ILE A 807 -24.71 42.19 -21.70
C ILE A 807 -24.45 42.22 -23.21
N PRO A 808 -25.28 42.97 -23.99
CA PRO A 808 -25.13 43.06 -25.43
C PRO A 808 -23.76 43.51 -25.87
N VAL A 809 -23.31 42.97 -26.99
CA VAL A 809 -22.04 43.34 -27.60
C VAL A 809 -22.22 44.63 -28.41
N ASP A 810 -21.47 45.69 -28.06
CA ASP A 810 -21.48 46.90 -28.89
C ASP A 810 -20.61 46.69 -30.13
N VAL A 811 -21.19 46.84 -31.34
CA VAL A 811 -20.48 46.72 -32.62
C VAL A 811 -20.15 48.07 -33.14
N ASN A 812 -18.88 48.33 -33.43
CA ASN A 812 -18.45 49.55 -34.11
C ASN A 812 -19.09 49.67 -35.51
N HIS A 813 -19.19 50.90 -36.03
CA HIS A 813 -19.82 51.27 -37.29
C HIS A 813 -19.33 50.47 -38.53
N ASP A 814 -18.19 49.73 -38.39
CA ASP A 814 -17.55 48.92 -39.45
C ASP A 814 -17.62 47.42 -39.20
N GLY A 815 -18.30 46.94 -38.14
CA GLY A 815 -18.56 45.53 -37.86
C GLY A 815 -17.37 44.72 -37.27
N GLU A 816 -16.32 45.39 -36.80
CA GLU A 816 -15.19 44.69 -36.08
C GLU A 816 -15.31 44.86 -34.57
N LEU A 817 -15.08 43.76 -33.86
CA LEU A 817 -15.12 43.68 -32.40
C LEU A 817 -13.78 44.12 -31.80
N GLY A 818 -13.77 45.27 -31.13
CA GLY A 818 -12.61 45.82 -30.40
C GLY A 818 -12.67 45.58 -28.89
N ILE A 819 -12.99 44.40 -28.42
CA ILE A 819 -13.12 44.12 -26.96
C ILE A 819 -11.81 43.63 -26.39
N ILE A 820 -11.31 44.34 -25.39
CA ILE A 820 -10.15 43.95 -24.58
C ILE A 820 -10.69 43.25 -23.32
N THR A 821 -10.22 42.03 -23.04
CA THR A 821 -10.59 41.25 -21.83
C THR A 821 -9.89 41.76 -20.57
N SER A 822 -10.64 41.86 -19.45
CA SER A 822 -10.05 42.14 -18.16
C SER A 822 -9.18 40.95 -17.71
N THR A 823 -8.08 41.22 -17.00
CA THR A 823 -7.23 40.17 -16.42
C THR A 823 -6.60 40.64 -15.13
N LEU A 824 -6.37 39.72 -14.19
CA LEU A 824 -5.63 39.97 -12.96
C LEU A 824 -4.40 39.05 -12.91
N SER A 825 -3.22 39.62 -12.74
CA SER A 825 -1.97 38.86 -12.61
C SER A 825 -1.66 38.55 -11.14
N PRO A 826 -0.84 37.50 -10.84
CA PRO A 826 -0.30 37.31 -9.50
C PRO A 826 0.44 38.55 -9.01
N CYS A 827 0.19 38.97 -7.74
CA CYS A 827 0.90 40.09 -7.13
C CYS A 827 2.39 39.75 -6.87
N TYR A 828 3.21 40.78 -6.80
CA TYR A 828 4.64 40.65 -6.56
C TYR A 828 5.16 41.67 -5.57
N PRO A 829 6.00 41.33 -4.60
CA PRO A 829 6.40 39.96 -4.24
C PRO A 829 5.27 39.17 -3.58
N ASN A 830 5.31 37.83 -3.72
CA ASN A 830 4.43 36.94 -3.02
C ASN A 830 5.22 35.65 -2.68
N PRO A 831 5.55 35.33 -1.41
CA PRO A 831 5.20 36.10 -0.20
C PRO A 831 5.76 37.51 -0.15
N ALA A 832 4.98 38.42 0.44
CA ALA A 832 5.36 39.81 0.72
C ALA A 832 5.73 39.97 2.21
N ARG A 833 6.56 40.99 2.53
CA ARG A 833 6.85 41.35 3.92
C ARG A 833 6.07 42.59 4.33
N ILE A 834 5.64 42.63 5.60
CA ILE A 834 5.01 43.82 6.17
C ILE A 834 5.93 45.05 5.98
N GLY A 835 5.37 46.16 5.52
CA GLY A 835 6.10 47.37 5.24
C GLY A 835 6.77 47.42 3.86
N ASN A 836 6.73 46.36 3.08
CA ASN A 836 7.22 46.35 1.70
C ASN A 836 6.07 46.58 0.70
N GLU A 837 6.38 47.24 -0.40
CA GLU A 837 5.43 47.53 -1.48
C GLU A 837 5.07 46.24 -2.22
N ILE A 838 3.76 45.97 -2.39
CA ILE A 838 3.19 44.90 -3.19
C ILE A 838 2.62 45.53 -4.46
N LYS A 839 2.93 44.91 -5.62
CA LYS A 839 2.44 45.32 -6.93
C LYS A 839 1.35 44.39 -7.43
N PHE A 840 0.28 44.97 -7.87
CA PHE A 840 -0.83 44.32 -8.54
C PHE A 840 -0.88 44.75 -10.00
N ASN A 841 -0.71 43.80 -10.91
CA ASN A 841 -0.82 44.04 -12.34
C ASN A 841 -2.17 43.50 -12.82
N PHE A 842 -2.95 44.35 -13.47
CA PHE A 842 -4.23 43.95 -14.03
C PHE A 842 -4.52 44.74 -15.32
N ARG A 843 -5.42 44.19 -16.13
CA ARG A 843 -5.99 44.89 -17.28
C ARG A 843 -7.44 45.18 -16.99
N ALA A 844 -7.83 46.47 -17.16
CA ALA A 844 -9.22 46.84 -17.21
C ALA A 844 -9.71 46.65 -18.64
N GLY A 845 -10.56 45.65 -18.84
CA GLY A 845 -11.11 45.27 -20.12
C GLY A 845 -12.35 46.09 -20.48
N GLY A 846 -12.67 46.10 -21.76
CA GLY A 846 -13.78 46.83 -22.35
C GLY A 846 -13.48 47.32 -23.77
N LEU A 847 -14.24 48.22 -24.27
CA LEU A 847 -13.94 48.89 -25.54
C LEU A 847 -12.79 49.90 -25.38
N GLU A 848 -11.84 49.89 -26.30
CA GLU A 848 -10.70 50.81 -26.31
C GLU A 848 -11.18 52.28 -26.24
N GLY A 849 -10.61 53.06 -25.31
CA GLY A 849 -10.98 54.45 -25.08
C GLY A 849 -12.19 54.67 -24.17
N THR A 850 -12.84 53.67 -23.66
CA THR A 850 -13.92 53.79 -22.67
C THR A 850 -13.40 53.71 -21.25
N ALA A 851 -14.09 54.38 -20.30
CA ALA A 851 -13.82 54.22 -18.86
C ALA A 851 -14.75 53.17 -18.23
N ARG A 852 -14.22 52.40 -17.29
CA ARG A 852 -14.94 51.39 -16.51
C ARG A 852 -14.69 51.58 -15.04
N ASN A 853 -15.69 51.26 -14.23
CA ASN A 853 -15.48 51.21 -12.79
C ASN A 853 -14.67 49.96 -12.42
N VAL A 854 -13.56 50.17 -11.72
CA VAL A 854 -12.63 49.12 -11.31
C VAL A 854 -12.47 49.16 -9.81
N GLU A 855 -12.66 48.03 -9.18
CA GLU A 855 -12.37 47.81 -7.75
C GLU A 855 -11.25 46.76 -7.61
N LEU A 856 -10.21 47.12 -6.86
CA LEU A 856 -9.19 46.17 -6.43
C LEU A 856 -9.11 46.22 -4.90
N LYS A 857 -9.53 45.18 -4.25
CA LYS A 857 -9.69 45.10 -2.79
C LYS A 857 -8.90 43.95 -2.22
N VAL A 858 -8.39 44.11 -0.99
CA VAL A 858 -7.66 43.07 -0.24
C VAL A 858 -8.47 42.67 0.99
N TYR A 859 -8.55 41.37 1.23
CA TYR A 859 -9.30 40.77 2.32
C TYR A 859 -8.41 39.87 3.13
N ASN A 860 -8.68 39.69 4.43
CA ASN A 860 -8.08 38.66 5.25
C ASN A 860 -8.79 37.31 5.03
N ILE A 861 -8.29 36.24 5.66
CA ILE A 861 -8.86 34.89 5.57
C ILE A 861 -10.32 34.81 6.05
N LEU A 862 -10.81 35.78 6.83
CA LEU A 862 -12.18 35.87 7.31
C LEU A 862 -13.08 36.69 6.37
N GLY A 863 -12.63 37.01 5.17
CA GLY A 863 -13.36 37.82 4.20
C GLY A 863 -13.53 39.31 4.59
N LYS A 864 -12.88 39.74 5.68
CA LYS A 864 -12.95 41.14 6.10
C LYS A 864 -12.06 42.01 5.23
N LEU A 865 -12.61 43.08 4.69
CA LEU A 865 -11.86 44.09 3.90
C LEU A 865 -10.71 44.66 4.73
N VAL A 866 -9.49 44.60 4.20
CA VAL A 866 -8.25 45.09 4.82
C VAL A 866 -7.73 46.31 4.11
N ALA A 867 -7.87 46.36 2.78
CA ALA A 867 -7.48 47.53 1.98
C ALA A 867 -8.30 47.63 0.70
N GLU A 868 -8.54 48.86 0.29
CA GLU A 868 -9.09 49.20 -1.02
C GLU A 868 -7.96 49.85 -1.83
N VAL A 869 -7.41 49.09 -2.79
CA VAL A 869 -6.23 49.51 -3.56
C VAL A 869 -6.66 50.39 -4.74
N VAL A 870 -7.76 50.01 -5.39
CA VAL A 870 -8.41 50.77 -6.45
C VAL A 870 -9.92 50.79 -6.23
N ASN A 871 -10.55 51.96 -6.39
CA ASN A 871 -11.99 52.10 -6.45
C ASN A 871 -12.34 53.32 -7.28
N GLY A 872 -12.74 53.15 -8.54
CA GLY A 872 -13.14 54.23 -9.41
C GLY A 872 -12.94 53.91 -10.89
N GLU A 873 -13.26 54.91 -11.72
CA GLU A 873 -13.18 54.77 -13.17
C GLU A 873 -11.74 54.64 -13.68
N ARG A 874 -11.50 53.66 -14.56
CA ARG A 874 -10.24 53.46 -15.30
C ARG A 874 -10.54 53.30 -16.79
N LEU A 875 -9.69 53.88 -17.62
CA LEU A 875 -9.72 53.62 -19.07
C LEU A 875 -9.32 52.18 -19.33
N VAL A 876 -9.80 51.60 -20.42
CA VAL A 876 -9.39 50.30 -20.88
C VAL A 876 -7.90 50.30 -21.19
N ASN A 877 -7.10 49.72 -20.30
CA ASN A 877 -5.64 49.63 -20.39
C ASN A 877 -5.04 48.65 -19.36
N ASP A 878 -3.73 48.44 -19.46
CA ASP A 878 -2.95 47.74 -18.45
C ASP A 878 -2.55 48.70 -17.32
N TYR A 879 -2.69 48.22 -16.06
CA TYR A 879 -2.42 48.94 -14.86
C TYR A 879 -1.46 48.19 -13.95
N THR A 880 -0.63 48.94 -13.25
CA THR A 880 0.16 48.48 -12.12
C THR A 880 -0.13 49.38 -10.92
N GLU A 881 -0.82 48.86 -9.96
CA GLU A 881 -1.12 49.54 -8.70
C GLU A 881 -0.26 48.98 -7.56
N THR A 882 0.01 49.80 -6.58
CA THR A 882 0.89 49.43 -5.46
C THR A 882 0.18 49.61 -4.12
N TRP A 883 0.49 48.75 -3.19
CA TRP A 883 -0.01 48.84 -1.84
C TRP A 883 1.04 48.35 -0.85
N THR A 884 1.18 49.07 0.28
CA THR A 884 2.10 48.68 1.36
C THR A 884 1.28 48.23 2.57
N PRO A 885 1.37 46.93 2.97
CA PRO A 885 0.66 46.45 4.14
C PRO A 885 1.27 46.95 5.43
N ASP A 886 0.62 47.89 6.11
CA ASP A 886 0.98 48.38 7.41
C ASP A 886 0.03 47.85 8.49
N ASN A 887 0.56 47.37 9.61
CA ASN A 887 -0.21 46.86 10.77
C ASN A 887 -1.05 45.60 10.50
N LEU A 888 -0.61 44.77 9.61
CA LEU A 888 -1.21 43.47 9.39
C LEU A 888 -0.45 42.35 10.13
N SER A 889 -1.11 41.23 10.41
CA SER A 889 -0.44 40.04 10.93
C SER A 889 0.10 39.17 9.78
N ASN A 890 1.14 38.39 10.05
CA ASN A 890 1.60 37.37 9.12
C ASN A 890 0.45 36.40 8.82
N GLY A 891 0.26 36.07 7.56
CA GLY A 891 -0.81 35.16 7.18
C GLY A 891 -1.20 35.22 5.70
N VAL A 892 -2.29 34.55 5.40
CA VAL A 892 -2.88 34.48 4.07
C VAL A 892 -3.90 35.61 3.91
N TYR A 893 -3.85 36.25 2.76
CA TYR A 893 -4.77 37.31 2.33
C TYR A 893 -5.21 37.04 0.90
N PHE A 894 -6.35 37.59 0.54
CA PHE A 894 -6.91 37.49 -0.81
C PHE A 894 -7.06 38.89 -1.39
N TYR A 895 -6.83 39.03 -2.68
CA TYR A 895 -7.11 40.27 -3.37
C TYR A 895 -8.00 40.01 -4.59
N GLN A 896 -9.01 40.85 -4.75
CA GLN A 896 -10.06 40.69 -5.76
C GLN A 896 -10.01 41.89 -6.70
N LEU A 897 -9.95 41.62 -7.99
CA LEU A 897 -10.25 42.60 -9.03
C LEU A 897 -11.71 42.42 -9.44
N LYS A 898 -12.47 43.48 -9.40
CA LYS A 898 -13.86 43.50 -9.87
C LYS A 898 -14.08 44.68 -10.82
N THR A 899 -14.69 44.39 -11.96
CA THR A 899 -15.23 45.37 -12.89
C THR A 899 -16.71 45.06 -13.10
N GLU A 900 -17.41 45.80 -13.95
CA GLU A 900 -18.83 45.56 -14.23
C GLU A 900 -19.09 44.13 -14.73
N ASN A 901 -18.13 43.54 -15.45
CA ASN A 901 -18.30 42.29 -16.17
C ASN A 901 -17.17 41.29 -15.89
N TYR A 902 -16.40 41.49 -14.83
CA TYR A 902 -15.28 40.62 -14.50
C TYR A 902 -15.02 40.65 -13.00
N SER A 903 -14.83 39.48 -12.41
CA SER A 903 -14.37 39.33 -11.03
C SER A 903 -13.40 38.18 -10.94
N GLU A 904 -12.21 38.42 -10.39
CA GLU A 904 -11.20 37.38 -10.14
C GLU A 904 -10.57 37.61 -8.78
N VAL A 905 -10.39 36.53 -8.02
CA VAL A 905 -9.74 36.55 -6.70
C VAL A 905 -8.43 35.78 -6.77
N LYS A 906 -7.39 36.32 -6.17
CA LYS A 906 -6.09 35.61 -6.04
C LYS A 906 -5.59 35.68 -4.61
N LYS A 907 -4.79 34.69 -4.26
CA LYS A 907 -4.18 34.52 -2.94
C LYS A 907 -2.82 35.17 -2.86
N MET A 908 -2.51 35.83 -1.73
CA MET A 908 -1.18 36.30 -1.39
C MET A 908 -0.83 35.95 0.06
N MET A 909 0.47 35.87 0.34
CA MET A 909 0.97 35.61 1.69
C MET A 909 1.77 36.80 2.17
N ILE A 910 1.49 37.27 3.40
CA ILE A 910 2.25 38.32 4.10
C ILE A 910 3.04 37.68 5.24
N GLN A 911 4.35 37.97 5.29
CA GLN A 911 5.32 37.43 6.28
C GLN A 911 5.97 38.52 7.09
#